data_85b837b4dd81dbdf8afeb17ad63c463f
#
_entry.id   85b837b4dd81dbdf8afeb17ad63c463f
#
_cell.length_a   1.000
_cell.length_b   1.000
_cell.length_c   1.000
_cell.angle_alpha   90.00
_cell.angle_beta   90.00
_cell.angle_gamma   90.00
#
_symmetry.space_group_name_H-M   'P 1'
#
loop_
_entity.id
_entity.type
_entity.pdbx_description
1 polymer ?
#
loop_
_entity_poly.entity_id
_entity_poly.type
_entity_poly.pdbx_seq_one_letter_code
_entity_poly.pdbx_strand_id
1 'polypeptide(L)'
;MSRSIKLPCQPIHLAVLAVAAYFAVHSFSLLTMGLLSLLLLVFWFRQGKAVFLKTLPLLALCGLFFGCQKVQWERAAQSAPEQVTTVQVIPDTIDINGDSLSFRGRADGQTYQVFYKLASQEEQVYFQQLTDLVQLEVEAEVSLPAGQRNFNGFDYQAYLKTQGIYRTVKLTAIKKIVPVQSWNIFDWLSSWRRQALVYVKTNFPAPMSHYMTGLLFGELDSEFDQMSDLYSSLGIIHLFALSGMQVGFFIDKFRWILLRLGLTKETVNKLQIPFSLVYAGLTGFSVSVVRSLVQKILGNMGLRKLDNFAVTVFVCLLVLPRFLLTAGGVLTFTYAFLLTVFDFEELGQVKKAAVESLSISLGILPVLMTYFFAFQPLSILLTFVFSFIFDVLLLPGLSVIFLLSPIVKMNWVNGFFVFMENIIVWVADLGFRPWILGKPSGLVLLLLLVSLFLLYDFHRKKRWFLGLSLVLALLFFTTKHPLENEVTVVDIGQGDSIFLRDMRGRTVLIDVGGRVDFAAKEAWQERSSQANAERTLIPYLHSRGVDRIDSLVLTHTDADHVGDVLEVAKRVQIGRIYVSPGSLTVPDFVATLKKINVPVHVVAVGDRLPIFDSYLEVLYPDGTGDGGNNDSIVLYGRLLETNFLFTGDLEQGELDLIEAYPNLPVDVLKAGHHGSKGSSYPEFLDHIGAKIALVSAGENNRYKHPHQETLDRFDSRNIQVYRTDQQGAIRFRGWKEWTIETVRE
;
A
#
# COMPACT_ATOMS: atom_id res chain seq x y z
N MET A 1 -40.69 -28.66 12.49
CA MET A 1 -41.11 -27.99 11.21
C MET A 1 -40.31 -26.70 11.10
N SER A 2 -39.19 -26.71 10.42
CA SER A 2 -38.46 -25.48 10.07
C SER A 2 -39.15 -24.80 8.91
N ARG A 3 -39.82 -23.70 9.11
CA ARG A 3 -40.24 -22.83 8.01
C ARG A 3 -39.00 -22.36 7.27
N SER A 4 -38.63 -23.01 6.16
CA SER A 4 -37.60 -22.51 5.28
C SER A 4 -38.04 -21.13 4.77
N ILE A 5 -37.33 -20.10 5.15
CA ILE A 5 -37.52 -18.76 4.59
C ILE A 5 -37.17 -18.86 3.11
N LYS A 6 -38.21 -18.88 2.24
CA LYS A 6 -37.99 -18.88 0.80
C LYS A 6 -37.57 -17.48 0.36
N LEU A 7 -36.31 -17.32 0.03
CA LEU A 7 -35.82 -16.09 -0.58
C LEU A 7 -36.48 -15.85 -1.93
N PRO A 8 -36.73 -14.60 -2.32
CA PRO A 8 -37.38 -14.29 -3.62
C PRO A 8 -36.52 -14.64 -4.83
N CYS A 9 -35.20 -14.70 -4.67
CA CYS A 9 -34.23 -15.06 -5.71
C CYS A 9 -33.03 -15.81 -5.09
N GLN A 10 -32.11 -16.25 -5.93
CA GLN A 10 -30.90 -16.92 -5.46
C GLN A 10 -30.06 -16.00 -4.57
N PRO A 11 -29.44 -16.51 -3.50
CA PRO A 11 -28.63 -15.70 -2.54
C PRO A 11 -27.53 -14.86 -3.22
N ILE A 12 -26.93 -15.38 -4.30
CA ILE A 12 -25.87 -14.66 -5.03
C ILE A 12 -26.35 -13.35 -5.65
N HIS A 13 -27.56 -13.31 -6.18
CA HIS A 13 -28.12 -12.07 -6.76
C HIS A 13 -28.30 -11.00 -5.68
N LEU A 14 -28.77 -11.39 -4.49
CA LEU A 14 -28.90 -10.49 -3.35
C LEU A 14 -27.51 -10.02 -2.86
N ALA A 15 -26.52 -10.91 -2.82
CA ALA A 15 -25.16 -10.55 -2.41
C ALA A 15 -24.51 -9.53 -3.36
N VAL A 16 -24.67 -9.71 -4.67
CA VAL A 16 -24.15 -8.76 -5.68
C VAL A 16 -24.82 -7.39 -5.51
N LEU A 17 -26.15 -7.35 -5.38
CA LEU A 17 -26.89 -6.11 -5.17
C LEU A 17 -26.52 -5.43 -3.83
N ALA A 18 -26.33 -6.21 -2.76
CA ALA A 18 -25.91 -5.70 -1.46
C ALA A 18 -24.50 -5.10 -1.51
N VAL A 19 -23.55 -5.75 -2.19
CA VAL A 19 -22.19 -5.22 -2.38
C VAL A 19 -22.21 -3.92 -3.21
N ALA A 20 -23.03 -3.88 -4.29
CA ALA A 20 -23.18 -2.66 -5.07
C ALA A 20 -23.79 -1.51 -4.24
N ALA A 21 -24.83 -1.80 -3.43
CA ALA A 21 -25.43 -0.85 -2.51
C ALA A 21 -24.44 -0.38 -1.43
N TYR A 22 -23.60 -1.29 -0.91
CA TYR A 22 -22.55 -0.96 0.03
C TYR A 22 -21.58 0.08 -0.54
N PHE A 23 -21.06 -0.14 -1.75
CA PHE A 23 -20.18 0.84 -2.41
C PHE A 23 -20.90 2.14 -2.77
N ALA A 24 -22.17 2.09 -3.16
CA ALA A 24 -22.96 3.29 -3.42
C ALA A 24 -23.12 4.17 -2.17
N VAL A 25 -23.19 3.56 -0.97
CA VAL A 25 -23.31 4.30 0.31
C VAL A 25 -21.93 4.78 0.81
N HIS A 26 -20.93 3.90 0.83
CA HIS A 26 -19.64 4.21 1.47
C HIS A 26 -18.63 4.91 0.55
N SER A 27 -18.70 4.65 -0.76
CA SER A 27 -17.82 5.25 -1.79
C SER A 27 -18.67 5.94 -2.85
N PHE A 28 -19.51 6.91 -2.41
CA PHE A 28 -20.46 7.59 -3.27
C PHE A 28 -19.76 8.25 -4.47
N SER A 29 -20.16 7.81 -5.68
CA SER A 29 -19.72 8.37 -6.94
C SER A 29 -20.76 8.12 -8.02
N LEU A 30 -20.72 8.89 -9.11
CA LEU A 30 -21.60 8.66 -10.28
C LEU A 30 -21.42 7.23 -10.84
N LEU A 31 -20.20 6.69 -10.79
CA LEU A 31 -19.91 5.34 -11.26
C LEU A 31 -20.58 4.28 -10.38
N THR A 32 -20.49 4.37 -9.04
CA THR A 32 -21.08 3.40 -8.12
C THR A 32 -22.60 3.44 -8.15
N MET A 33 -23.18 4.62 -8.25
CA MET A 33 -24.63 4.79 -8.41
C MET A 33 -25.11 4.28 -9.76
N GLY A 34 -24.38 4.57 -10.85
CA GLY A 34 -24.68 4.06 -12.18
C GLY A 34 -24.60 2.52 -12.24
N LEU A 35 -23.58 1.92 -11.62
CA LEU A 35 -23.45 0.49 -11.52
C LEU A 35 -24.61 -0.17 -10.75
N LEU A 36 -24.98 0.38 -9.59
CA LEU A 36 -26.13 -0.11 -8.84
C LEU A 36 -27.41 -0.01 -9.65
N SER A 37 -27.65 1.11 -10.32
CA SER A 37 -28.83 1.31 -11.17
C SER A 37 -28.86 0.32 -12.35
N LEU A 38 -27.73 0.09 -13.01
CA LEU A 38 -27.59 -0.88 -14.09
C LEU A 38 -27.87 -2.32 -13.59
N LEU A 39 -27.30 -2.72 -12.45
CA LEU A 39 -27.53 -4.03 -11.86
C LEU A 39 -28.99 -4.24 -11.47
N LEU A 40 -29.66 -3.22 -10.93
CA LEU A 40 -31.09 -3.27 -10.64
C LEU A 40 -31.93 -3.42 -11.93
N LEU A 41 -31.57 -2.71 -12.98
CA LEU A 41 -32.24 -2.80 -14.28
C LEU A 41 -32.06 -4.20 -14.90
N VAL A 42 -30.82 -4.73 -14.93
CA VAL A 42 -30.52 -6.08 -15.41
C VAL A 42 -31.28 -7.13 -14.59
N PHE A 43 -31.32 -6.97 -13.27
CA PHE A 43 -32.03 -7.87 -12.37
C PHE A 43 -33.54 -7.85 -12.65
N TRP A 44 -34.14 -6.69 -12.87
CA TRP A 44 -35.54 -6.55 -13.27
C TRP A 44 -35.84 -7.32 -14.56
N PHE A 45 -35.05 -7.07 -15.62
CA PHE A 45 -35.28 -7.72 -16.91
C PHE A 45 -35.07 -9.26 -16.86
N ARG A 46 -34.09 -9.70 -16.06
CA ARG A 46 -33.75 -11.15 -15.97
C ARG A 46 -34.71 -11.96 -15.08
N GLN A 47 -35.08 -11.40 -13.92
CA GLN A 47 -35.88 -12.10 -12.90
C GLN A 47 -37.38 -11.76 -12.93
N GLY A 48 -37.75 -10.70 -13.65
CA GLY A 48 -39.12 -10.23 -13.79
C GLY A 48 -39.63 -9.39 -12.63
N LYS A 49 -40.69 -8.60 -12.91
CA LYS A 49 -41.26 -7.58 -12.01
C LYS A 49 -41.63 -8.14 -10.61
N ALA A 50 -42.20 -9.33 -10.55
CA ALA A 50 -42.68 -9.90 -9.26
C ALA A 50 -41.52 -10.24 -8.32
N VAL A 51 -40.41 -10.79 -8.82
CA VAL A 51 -39.21 -11.11 -8.04
C VAL A 51 -38.50 -9.80 -7.64
N PHE A 52 -38.39 -8.86 -8.55
CA PHE A 52 -37.81 -7.53 -8.31
C PHE A 52 -38.52 -6.83 -7.14
N LEU A 53 -39.84 -6.70 -7.18
CA LEU A 53 -40.62 -6.05 -6.12
C LEU A 53 -40.50 -6.73 -4.76
N LYS A 54 -40.35 -8.06 -4.71
CA LYS A 54 -40.11 -8.79 -3.45
C LYS A 54 -38.66 -8.62 -2.93
N THR A 55 -37.70 -8.27 -3.81
CA THR A 55 -36.30 -8.06 -3.44
C THR A 55 -36.03 -6.65 -2.94
N LEU A 56 -36.80 -5.65 -3.39
CA LEU A 56 -36.64 -4.25 -3.02
C LEU A 56 -36.64 -3.99 -1.50
N PRO A 57 -37.56 -4.57 -0.68
CA PRO A 57 -37.54 -4.36 0.77
C PRO A 57 -36.25 -4.87 1.43
N LEU A 58 -35.71 -6.01 0.98
CA LEU A 58 -34.46 -6.55 1.48
C LEU A 58 -33.27 -5.63 1.12
N LEU A 59 -33.24 -5.12 -0.09
CA LEU A 59 -32.21 -4.19 -0.53
C LEU A 59 -32.32 -2.85 0.19
N ALA A 60 -33.54 -2.35 0.41
CA ALA A 60 -33.78 -1.14 1.19
C ALA A 60 -33.30 -1.31 2.63
N LEU A 61 -33.54 -2.48 3.24
CA LEU A 61 -33.02 -2.80 4.57
C LEU A 61 -31.48 -2.80 4.60
N CYS A 62 -30.84 -3.40 3.59
CA CYS A 62 -29.37 -3.33 3.47
C CYS A 62 -28.88 -1.88 3.33
N GLY A 63 -29.52 -1.08 2.48
CA GLY A 63 -29.19 0.34 2.30
C GLY A 63 -29.35 1.18 3.57
N LEU A 64 -30.43 0.95 4.32
CA LEU A 64 -30.64 1.57 5.64
C LEU A 64 -29.57 1.15 6.64
N PHE A 65 -29.24 -0.14 6.69
CA PHE A 65 -28.18 -0.65 7.56
C PHE A 65 -26.83 -0.01 7.25
N PHE A 66 -26.43 0.04 5.97
CA PHE A 66 -25.18 0.66 5.56
C PHE A 66 -25.19 2.19 5.79
N GLY A 67 -26.33 2.85 5.59
CA GLY A 67 -26.50 4.26 5.90
C GLY A 67 -26.34 4.55 7.40
N CYS A 68 -27.00 3.75 8.25
CA CYS A 68 -26.84 3.84 9.71
C CYS A 68 -25.38 3.61 10.14
N GLN A 69 -24.71 2.61 9.56
CA GLN A 69 -23.28 2.37 9.82
C GLN A 69 -22.42 3.57 9.45
N LYS A 70 -22.61 4.13 8.24
CA LYS A 70 -21.88 5.32 7.79
C LYS A 70 -22.03 6.48 8.76
N VAL A 71 -23.28 6.81 9.14
CA VAL A 71 -23.55 7.87 10.11
C VAL A 71 -22.89 7.59 11.48
N GLN A 72 -22.92 6.34 11.95
CA GLN A 72 -22.24 5.97 13.20
C GLN A 72 -20.73 6.18 13.10
N TRP A 73 -20.10 5.80 11.98
CA TRP A 73 -18.66 5.97 11.76
C TRP A 73 -18.27 7.44 11.66
N GLU A 74 -19.08 8.26 10.98
CA GLU A 74 -18.87 9.71 10.89
C GLU A 74 -19.00 10.39 12.26
N ARG A 75 -20.02 10.01 13.05
CA ARG A 75 -20.17 10.51 14.43
C ARG A 75 -18.99 10.11 15.32
N ALA A 76 -18.55 8.85 15.25
CA ALA A 76 -17.38 8.37 15.99
C ALA A 76 -16.10 9.13 15.61
N ALA A 77 -15.94 9.47 14.32
CA ALA A 77 -14.82 10.27 13.87
C ALA A 77 -14.84 11.72 14.39
N GLN A 78 -16.04 12.31 14.49
CA GLN A 78 -16.21 13.69 15.00
C GLN A 78 -16.11 13.78 16.52
N SER A 79 -16.58 12.75 17.24
CA SER A 79 -16.63 12.73 18.72
C SER A 79 -15.36 12.19 19.37
N ALA A 80 -14.30 11.90 18.61
CA ALA A 80 -13.05 11.39 19.16
C ALA A 80 -12.39 12.44 20.08
N PRO A 81 -12.12 12.11 21.37
CA PRO A 81 -11.50 13.03 22.31
C PRO A 81 -10.19 13.62 21.80
N GLU A 82 -9.94 14.87 22.16
CA GLU A 82 -8.70 15.59 21.82
C GLU A 82 -7.62 15.47 22.88
N GLN A 83 -7.97 14.93 24.05
CA GLN A 83 -7.05 14.68 25.16
C GLN A 83 -7.22 13.25 25.68
N VAL A 84 -6.10 12.59 25.91
CA VAL A 84 -6.04 11.23 26.44
C VAL A 84 -5.02 11.22 27.58
N THR A 85 -5.47 10.85 28.78
CA THR A 85 -4.63 10.76 29.99
C THR A 85 -4.35 9.32 30.41
N THR A 86 -5.20 8.38 29.97
CA THR A 86 -5.05 6.95 30.26
C THR A 86 -5.33 6.13 29.01
N VAL A 87 -4.52 5.11 28.76
CA VAL A 87 -4.66 4.21 27.60
C VAL A 87 -4.51 2.77 28.03
N GLN A 88 -5.50 1.94 27.76
CA GLN A 88 -5.40 0.49 27.91
C GLN A 88 -4.74 -0.10 26.67
N VAL A 89 -3.60 -0.77 26.84
CA VAL A 89 -2.87 -1.42 25.77
C VAL A 89 -3.61 -2.65 25.26
N ILE A 90 -3.68 -2.85 23.95
CA ILE A 90 -4.12 -4.10 23.31
C ILE A 90 -2.85 -4.92 23.03
N PRO A 91 -2.55 -5.99 23.82
CA PRO A 91 -1.20 -6.55 23.88
C PRO A 91 -0.66 -7.14 22.57
N ASP A 92 -1.52 -7.80 21.80
CA ASP A 92 -1.15 -8.44 20.52
C ASP A 92 -0.90 -7.44 19.36
N THR A 93 -1.05 -6.15 19.62
CA THR A 93 -0.78 -5.08 18.67
C THR A 93 0.52 -4.32 18.95
N ILE A 94 1.25 -4.73 20.01
CA ILE A 94 2.54 -4.13 20.35
C ILE A 94 3.56 -4.49 19.26
N ASP A 95 4.11 -3.46 18.62
CA ASP A 95 5.17 -3.55 17.65
C ASP A 95 6.32 -2.62 18.06
N ILE A 96 7.55 -3.15 18.00
CA ILE A 96 8.76 -2.43 18.40
C ILE A 96 9.76 -2.50 17.25
N ASN A 97 10.16 -1.32 16.78
CA ASN A 97 11.16 -1.16 15.75
C ASN A 97 12.22 -0.17 16.23
N GLY A 98 13.36 -0.69 16.67
CA GLY A 98 14.39 0.11 17.33
C GLY A 98 13.84 0.82 18.57
N ASP A 99 14.03 2.14 18.66
CA ASP A 99 13.52 2.98 19.75
C ASP A 99 12.05 3.43 19.55
N SER A 100 11.33 2.87 18.57
CA SER A 100 9.93 3.18 18.31
C SER A 100 9.02 2.07 18.79
N LEU A 101 8.15 2.38 19.74
CA LEU A 101 7.05 1.53 20.18
C LEU A 101 5.76 2.02 19.52
N SER A 102 5.01 1.11 18.91
CA SER A 102 3.65 1.36 18.46
C SER A 102 2.70 0.27 18.95
N PHE A 103 1.46 0.64 19.23
CA PHE A 103 0.41 -0.29 19.63
C PHE A 103 -0.97 0.34 19.43
N ARG A 104 -2.01 -0.49 19.47
CA ARG A 104 -3.39 0.00 19.59
C ARG A 104 -3.76 0.09 21.05
N GLY A 105 -4.35 1.23 21.42
CA GLY A 105 -4.81 1.48 22.78
C GLY A 105 -6.27 1.85 22.80
N ARG A 106 -6.98 1.50 23.89
CA ARG A 106 -8.36 1.92 24.15
C ARG A 106 -8.37 3.01 25.21
N ALA A 107 -9.07 4.09 24.92
CA ALA A 107 -9.37 5.16 25.87
C ALA A 107 -10.76 5.71 25.56
N ASP A 108 -11.55 6.02 26.58
CA ASP A 108 -12.88 6.64 26.48
C ASP A 108 -13.82 5.95 25.45
N GLY A 109 -13.77 4.60 25.40
CA GLY A 109 -14.59 3.79 24.51
C GLY A 109 -14.17 3.81 23.02
N GLN A 110 -13.05 4.45 22.70
CA GLN A 110 -12.47 4.49 21.36
C GLN A 110 -11.12 3.78 21.28
N THR A 111 -10.74 3.40 20.06
CA THR A 111 -9.44 2.79 19.78
C THR A 111 -8.55 3.80 19.07
N TYR A 112 -7.30 3.91 19.51
CA TYR A 112 -6.29 4.80 19.00
C TYR A 112 -5.09 4.00 18.48
N GLN A 113 -4.39 4.53 17.49
CA GLN A 113 -3.03 4.13 17.18
C GLN A 113 -2.09 4.98 18.02
N VAL A 114 -1.30 4.33 18.85
CA VAL A 114 -0.41 4.98 19.82
C VAL A 114 1.02 4.80 19.38
N PHE A 115 1.81 5.86 19.50
CA PHE A 115 3.25 5.89 19.22
C PHE A 115 4.00 6.44 20.43
N TYR A 116 5.12 5.81 20.75
CA TYR A 116 6.01 6.24 21.82
C TYR A 116 7.47 6.05 21.42
N LYS A 117 8.32 7.03 21.73
CA LYS A 117 9.75 6.87 21.59
C LYS A 117 10.32 6.37 22.91
N LEU A 118 10.83 5.14 22.91
CA LEU A 118 11.41 4.50 24.07
C LEU A 118 12.62 5.29 24.58
N ALA A 119 12.69 5.48 25.89
CA ALA A 119 13.74 6.26 26.54
C ALA A 119 15.00 5.42 26.82
N SER A 120 14.86 4.11 26.98
CA SER A 120 15.98 3.20 27.28
C SER A 120 15.77 1.80 26.70
N GLN A 121 16.88 1.06 26.63
CA GLN A 121 16.85 -0.37 26.25
C GLN A 121 16.04 -1.23 27.25
N GLU A 122 16.02 -0.86 28.52
CA GLU A 122 15.23 -1.55 29.54
C GLU A 122 13.73 -1.42 29.29
N GLU A 123 13.26 -0.23 28.90
CA GLU A 123 11.88 -0.04 28.45
C GLU A 123 11.58 -0.89 27.19
N GLN A 124 12.51 -0.96 26.25
CA GLN A 124 12.35 -1.78 25.05
C GLN A 124 12.13 -3.25 25.43
N VAL A 125 13.00 -3.80 26.27
CA VAL A 125 12.91 -5.19 26.75
C VAL A 125 11.60 -5.41 27.52
N TYR A 126 11.18 -4.45 28.37
CA TYR A 126 9.92 -4.55 29.10
C TYR A 126 8.73 -4.71 28.15
N PHE A 127 8.60 -3.83 27.14
CA PHE A 127 7.48 -3.91 26.19
C PHE A 127 7.58 -5.10 25.22
N GLN A 128 8.80 -5.59 24.92
CA GLN A 128 8.97 -6.82 24.15
C GLN A 128 8.40 -8.03 24.89
N GLN A 129 8.58 -8.09 26.21
CA GLN A 129 8.13 -9.21 27.05
C GLN A 129 6.72 -9.03 27.60
N LEU A 130 6.12 -7.85 27.47
CA LEU A 130 4.79 -7.58 27.98
C LEU A 130 3.73 -8.45 27.30
N THR A 131 3.01 -9.26 28.10
CA THR A 131 1.94 -10.17 27.65
C THR A 131 0.59 -9.86 28.26
N ASP A 132 0.59 -9.17 29.40
CA ASP A 132 -0.61 -8.90 30.17
C ASP A 132 -1.29 -7.61 29.73
N LEU A 133 -2.56 -7.49 30.06
CA LEU A 133 -3.32 -6.26 29.90
C LEU A 133 -2.82 -5.21 30.88
N VAL A 134 -2.41 -4.07 30.37
CA VAL A 134 -1.99 -2.93 31.18
C VAL A 134 -2.71 -1.65 30.75
N GLN A 135 -2.93 -0.78 31.73
CA GLN A 135 -3.33 0.60 31.51
C GLN A 135 -2.15 1.52 31.79
N LEU A 136 -1.88 2.41 30.86
CA LEU A 136 -0.84 3.42 30.96
C LEU A 136 -1.47 4.75 31.38
N GLU A 137 -0.94 5.38 32.42
CA GLU A 137 -1.18 6.80 32.72
C GLU A 137 -0.13 7.60 31.94
N VAL A 138 -0.58 8.50 31.07
CA VAL A 138 0.31 9.10 30.05
C VAL A 138 0.16 10.63 29.96
N GLU A 139 1.22 11.26 29.45
CA GLU A 139 1.12 12.54 28.79
C GLU A 139 1.17 12.31 27.28
N ALA A 140 0.24 12.91 26.55
CA ALA A 140 0.05 12.58 25.17
C ALA A 140 -0.46 13.75 24.32
N GLU A 141 -0.03 13.77 23.06
CA GLU A 141 -0.57 14.64 22.02
C GLU A 141 -1.49 13.79 21.13
N VAL A 142 -2.72 14.26 20.94
CA VAL A 142 -3.70 13.63 20.03
C VAL A 142 -3.75 14.39 18.73
N SER A 143 -3.66 13.67 17.61
CA SER A 143 -3.66 14.27 16.28
C SER A 143 -4.49 13.46 15.28
N LEU A 144 -4.83 14.09 14.16
CA LEU A 144 -5.38 13.39 13.00
C LEU A 144 -4.29 12.55 12.35
N PRO A 145 -4.60 11.29 11.96
CA PRO A 145 -3.66 10.51 11.15
C PRO A 145 -3.34 11.23 9.83
N ALA A 146 -2.12 11.06 9.35
CA ALA A 146 -1.71 11.62 8.06
C ALA A 146 -2.59 11.05 6.92
N GLY A 147 -3.20 11.93 6.13
CA GLY A 147 -3.93 11.55 4.92
C GLY A 147 -2.98 11.33 3.75
N GLN A 148 -3.56 11.01 2.60
CA GLN A 148 -2.83 10.84 1.35
C GLN A 148 -2.03 12.11 1.01
N ARG A 149 -0.78 11.93 0.57
CA ARG A 149 0.11 13.04 0.19
C ARG A 149 0.55 12.97 -1.28
N ASN A 150 0.50 11.80 -1.91
CA ASN A 150 0.80 11.63 -3.33
C ASN A 150 -0.40 11.05 -4.08
N PHE A 151 -0.57 11.40 -5.35
CA PHE A 151 -1.60 10.80 -6.20
C PHE A 151 -1.42 9.28 -6.24
N ASN A 152 -2.48 8.54 -5.93
CA ASN A 152 -2.47 7.09 -5.78
C ASN A 152 -1.54 6.54 -4.69
N GLY A 153 -0.96 7.39 -3.84
CA GLY A 153 -0.16 7.00 -2.70
C GLY A 153 -1.01 6.37 -1.58
N PHE A 154 -0.35 5.81 -0.59
CA PHE A 154 -1.01 5.20 0.56
C PHE A 154 -1.68 6.26 1.44
N ASP A 155 -2.95 6.07 1.74
CA ASP A 155 -3.73 6.91 2.65
C ASP A 155 -3.82 6.24 4.02
N TYR A 156 -2.93 6.66 4.94
CA TYR A 156 -2.88 6.09 6.29
C TYR A 156 -4.12 6.43 7.10
N GLN A 157 -4.70 7.63 6.92
CA GLN A 157 -5.94 8.03 7.57
C GLN A 157 -7.12 7.14 7.13
N ALA A 158 -7.28 6.92 5.82
CA ALA A 158 -8.30 6.02 5.29
C ALA A 158 -8.08 4.59 5.78
N TYR A 159 -6.83 4.10 5.81
CA TYR A 159 -6.49 2.78 6.34
C TYR A 159 -6.91 2.64 7.81
N LEU A 160 -6.55 3.58 8.69
CA LEU A 160 -6.92 3.55 10.10
C LEU A 160 -8.44 3.63 10.30
N LYS A 161 -9.14 4.42 9.49
CA LYS A 161 -10.63 4.45 9.48
C LYS A 161 -11.23 3.08 9.22
N THR A 162 -10.61 2.23 8.36
CA THR A 162 -11.08 0.85 8.15
C THR A 162 -10.89 -0.03 9.38
N GLN A 163 -9.95 0.33 10.27
CA GLN A 163 -9.73 -0.34 11.56
C GLN A 163 -10.58 0.24 12.71
N GLY A 164 -11.35 1.29 12.44
CA GLY A 164 -12.15 2.00 13.45
C GLY A 164 -11.34 3.00 14.27
N ILE A 165 -10.18 3.39 13.80
CA ILE A 165 -9.26 4.33 14.44
C ILE A 165 -9.36 5.67 13.72
N TYR A 166 -9.66 6.73 14.46
CA TYR A 166 -9.89 8.07 13.89
C TYR A 166 -8.86 9.11 14.34
N ARG A 167 -8.07 8.77 15.37
CA ARG A 167 -7.01 9.63 15.92
C ARG A 167 -5.75 8.80 16.16
N THR A 168 -4.61 9.47 16.10
CA THR A 168 -3.33 8.96 16.56
C THR A 168 -2.93 9.67 17.84
N VAL A 169 -2.26 8.93 18.72
CA VAL A 169 -1.78 9.43 20.02
C VAL A 169 -0.28 9.27 20.06
N LYS A 170 0.45 10.37 20.24
CA LYS A 170 1.87 10.37 20.46
C LYS A 170 2.14 10.60 21.95
N LEU A 171 2.68 9.58 22.60
CA LEU A 171 3.04 9.69 24.02
C LEU A 171 4.34 10.50 24.14
N THR A 172 4.31 11.48 25.05
CA THR A 172 5.51 12.23 25.45
C THR A 172 6.13 11.62 26.71
N ALA A 173 5.31 11.08 27.62
CA ALA A 173 5.80 10.38 28.81
C ALA A 173 4.77 9.30 29.26
N ILE A 174 5.30 8.23 29.84
CA ILE A 174 4.52 7.22 30.58
C ILE A 174 4.77 7.46 32.07
N LYS A 175 3.72 7.86 32.81
CA LYS A 175 3.83 8.16 34.25
C LYS A 175 3.72 6.90 35.10
N LYS A 176 2.84 5.99 34.71
CA LYS A 176 2.55 4.77 35.49
C LYS A 176 2.02 3.67 34.58
N ILE A 177 2.37 2.44 34.92
CA ILE A 177 1.86 1.22 34.28
C ILE A 177 1.10 0.44 35.32
N VAL A 178 -0.18 0.16 35.06
CA VAL A 178 -1.07 -0.53 36.01
C VAL A 178 -1.63 -1.79 35.34
N PRO A 179 -1.44 -2.99 35.92
CA PRO A 179 -2.10 -4.20 35.42
C PRO A 179 -3.62 -4.09 35.48
N VAL A 180 -4.32 -4.58 34.46
CA VAL A 180 -5.77 -4.55 34.37
C VAL A 180 -6.32 -5.96 34.24
N GLN A 181 -7.38 -6.27 35.02
CA GLN A 181 -8.15 -7.49 34.82
C GLN A 181 -9.38 -7.20 33.97
N SER A 182 -9.61 -8.04 32.97
CA SER A 182 -10.77 -7.93 32.08
C SER A 182 -11.55 -9.24 32.03
N TRP A 183 -12.87 -9.14 31.98
CA TRP A 183 -13.78 -10.26 31.74
C TRP A 183 -14.17 -10.39 30.26
N ASN A 184 -13.63 -9.54 29.39
CA ASN A 184 -13.92 -9.55 27.97
C ASN A 184 -13.12 -10.65 27.27
N ILE A 185 -13.81 -11.55 26.58
CA ILE A 185 -13.17 -12.65 25.85
C ILE A 185 -12.18 -12.16 24.77
N PHE A 186 -12.42 -11.01 24.15
CA PHE A 186 -11.50 -10.45 23.15
C PHE A 186 -10.18 -9.99 23.78
N ASP A 187 -10.20 -9.51 25.01
CA ASP A 187 -9.00 -9.14 25.75
C ASP A 187 -8.19 -10.39 26.13
N TRP A 188 -8.84 -11.48 26.50
CA TRP A 188 -8.17 -12.76 26.75
C TRP A 188 -7.54 -13.32 25.47
N LEU A 189 -8.26 -13.30 24.35
CA LEU A 189 -7.75 -13.76 23.06
C LEU A 189 -6.54 -12.95 22.60
N SER A 190 -6.57 -11.63 22.79
CA SER A 190 -5.44 -10.74 22.53
C SER A 190 -4.23 -11.06 23.41
N SER A 191 -4.43 -11.27 24.73
CA SER A 191 -3.36 -11.67 25.63
C SER A 191 -2.79 -13.06 25.28
N TRP A 192 -3.65 -14.04 24.96
CA TRP A 192 -3.18 -15.38 24.55
C TRP A 192 -2.38 -15.33 23.24
N ARG A 193 -2.85 -14.55 22.26
CA ARG A 193 -2.09 -14.34 21.03
C ARG A 193 -0.74 -13.72 21.34
N ARG A 194 -0.70 -12.66 22.16
CA ARG A 194 0.57 -12.02 22.57
C ARG A 194 1.50 -12.97 23.31
N GLN A 195 0.99 -13.78 24.25
CA GLN A 195 1.79 -14.79 24.93
C GLN A 195 2.41 -15.79 23.96
N ALA A 196 1.63 -16.25 22.97
CA ALA A 196 2.14 -17.17 21.95
C ALA A 196 3.22 -16.50 21.08
N LEU A 197 3.04 -15.25 20.66
CA LEU A 197 4.03 -14.50 19.87
C LEU A 197 5.34 -14.29 20.66
N VAL A 198 5.25 -13.84 21.91
CA VAL A 198 6.42 -13.67 22.79
C VAL A 198 7.11 -15.01 23.04
N TYR A 199 6.33 -16.07 23.29
CA TYR A 199 6.88 -17.42 23.48
C TYR A 199 7.68 -17.88 22.26
N VAL A 200 7.15 -17.66 21.05
CA VAL A 200 7.84 -18.02 19.79
C VAL A 200 9.14 -17.23 19.65
N LYS A 201 9.09 -15.93 19.79
CA LYS A 201 10.28 -15.06 19.65
C LYS A 201 11.39 -15.39 20.67
N THR A 202 11.00 -15.80 21.88
CA THR A 202 11.96 -16.12 22.95
C THR A 202 12.58 -17.51 22.80
N ASN A 203 11.82 -18.50 22.28
CA ASN A 203 12.25 -19.92 22.33
C ASN A 203 12.74 -20.47 20.99
N PHE A 204 12.51 -19.76 19.89
CA PHE A 204 12.91 -20.23 18.56
C PHE A 204 13.86 -19.23 17.88
N PRO A 205 14.91 -19.70 17.21
CA PRO A 205 15.84 -18.84 16.50
C PRO A 205 15.21 -18.30 15.21
N ALA A 206 15.63 -17.10 14.79
CA ALA A 206 15.36 -16.59 13.45
C ALA A 206 16.17 -17.40 12.39
N PRO A 207 15.62 -17.63 11.19
CA PRO A 207 14.32 -17.17 10.68
C PRO A 207 13.12 -18.04 11.06
N MET A 208 13.30 -19.22 11.66
CA MET A 208 12.19 -20.14 12.01
C MET A 208 11.09 -19.45 12.83
N SER A 209 11.44 -18.55 13.76
CA SER A 209 10.49 -17.78 14.56
C SER A 209 9.56 -16.93 13.68
N HIS A 210 10.07 -16.26 12.65
CA HIS A 210 9.28 -15.43 11.72
C HIS A 210 8.28 -16.26 10.91
N TYR A 211 8.71 -17.44 10.42
CA TYR A 211 7.78 -18.36 9.74
C TYR A 211 6.70 -18.88 10.69
N MET A 212 7.05 -19.11 11.94
CA MET A 212 6.10 -19.61 12.95
C MET A 212 5.09 -18.53 13.32
N THR A 213 5.51 -17.30 13.58
CA THR A 213 4.60 -16.17 13.86
C THR A 213 3.70 -15.85 12.67
N GLY A 214 4.26 -15.85 11.46
CA GLY A 214 3.51 -15.61 10.23
C GLY A 214 2.46 -16.68 9.92
N LEU A 215 2.85 -17.96 9.92
CA LEU A 215 1.98 -19.06 9.47
C LEU A 215 0.99 -19.56 10.53
N LEU A 216 1.33 -19.48 11.83
CA LEU A 216 0.43 -19.95 12.89
C LEU A 216 -0.45 -18.83 13.46
N PHE A 217 0.08 -17.60 13.53
CA PHE A 217 -0.57 -16.48 14.22
C PHE A 217 -0.87 -15.28 13.30
N GLY A 218 -0.38 -15.28 12.05
CA GLY A 218 -0.61 -14.21 11.09
C GLY A 218 0.08 -12.90 11.44
N GLU A 219 1.27 -12.98 12.05
CA GLU A 219 2.07 -11.83 12.46
C GLU A 219 3.45 -11.90 11.81
N LEU A 220 3.79 -10.85 11.05
CA LEU A 220 5.13 -10.61 10.54
C LEU A 220 5.63 -9.32 11.19
N ASP A 221 6.79 -9.39 11.79
CA ASP A 221 7.41 -8.24 12.48
C ASP A 221 8.42 -7.49 11.60
N SER A 222 8.88 -6.35 12.09
CA SER A 222 9.85 -5.51 11.39
C SER A 222 11.22 -6.17 11.15
N GLU A 223 11.58 -7.20 11.91
CA GLU A 223 12.82 -7.95 11.67
C GLU A 223 12.74 -8.81 10.40
N PHE A 224 11.53 -9.14 9.95
CA PHE A 224 11.27 -9.87 8.70
C PHE A 224 11.05 -8.96 7.49
N ASP A 225 11.07 -7.63 7.64
CA ASP A 225 10.72 -6.69 6.56
C ASP A 225 11.54 -6.89 5.29
N GLN A 226 12.85 -7.09 5.38
CA GLN A 226 13.71 -7.31 4.21
C GLN A 226 13.31 -8.58 3.44
N MET A 227 13.04 -9.68 4.15
CA MET A 227 12.59 -10.92 3.52
C MET A 227 11.16 -10.77 2.99
N SER A 228 10.28 -10.08 3.71
CA SER A 228 8.92 -9.73 3.28
C SER A 228 8.91 -8.96 1.96
N ASP A 229 9.84 -8.02 1.78
CA ASP A 229 10.01 -7.27 0.53
C ASP A 229 10.44 -8.19 -0.63
N LEU A 230 11.33 -9.18 -0.38
CA LEU A 230 11.70 -10.17 -1.38
C LEU A 230 10.50 -11.06 -1.77
N TYR A 231 9.74 -11.57 -0.80
CA TYR A 231 8.52 -12.32 -1.06
C TYR A 231 7.48 -11.48 -1.82
N SER A 232 7.39 -10.19 -1.51
CA SER A 232 6.49 -9.24 -2.20
C SER A 232 6.92 -9.00 -3.64
N SER A 233 8.21 -8.78 -3.89
CA SER A 233 8.77 -8.57 -5.23
C SER A 233 8.59 -9.79 -6.15
N LEU A 234 8.65 -10.99 -5.56
CA LEU A 234 8.37 -12.26 -6.23
C LEU A 234 6.87 -12.57 -6.34
N GLY A 235 6.00 -11.74 -5.74
CA GLY A 235 4.54 -11.88 -5.78
C GLY A 235 3.99 -13.02 -4.94
N ILE A 236 4.74 -13.55 -3.97
CA ILE A 236 4.36 -14.70 -3.16
C ILE A 236 4.20 -14.39 -1.66
N ILE A 237 4.23 -13.13 -1.27
CA ILE A 237 3.98 -12.71 0.13
C ILE A 237 2.62 -13.18 0.66
N HIS A 238 1.65 -13.35 -0.23
CA HIS A 238 0.31 -13.86 0.12
C HIS A 238 0.32 -15.27 0.73
N LEU A 239 1.42 -16.02 0.63
CA LEU A 239 1.58 -17.33 1.29
C LEU A 239 1.70 -17.20 2.82
N PHE A 240 2.18 -16.06 3.32
CA PHE A 240 2.17 -15.72 4.75
C PHE A 240 0.82 -15.16 5.20
N ALA A 241 0.04 -14.59 4.28
CA ALA A 241 -1.33 -14.20 4.61
C ALA A 241 -2.15 -15.46 4.88
N LEU A 242 -2.68 -15.58 6.10
CA LEU A 242 -3.46 -16.74 6.51
C LEU A 242 -4.57 -17.05 5.50
N SER A 243 -4.40 -18.15 4.78
CA SER A 243 -5.24 -18.54 3.65
C SER A 243 -6.40 -19.46 4.06
N GLY A 244 -7.36 -19.64 3.14
CA GLY A 244 -8.43 -20.62 3.34
C GLY A 244 -7.93 -22.06 3.49
N MET A 245 -6.76 -22.41 2.92
CA MET A 245 -6.15 -23.75 3.06
C MET A 245 -5.62 -23.97 4.47
N GLN A 246 -4.92 -22.97 5.05
CA GLN A 246 -4.43 -23.03 6.44
C GLN A 246 -5.57 -23.14 7.44
N VAL A 247 -6.63 -22.32 7.27
CA VAL A 247 -7.87 -22.47 8.06
C VAL A 247 -8.45 -23.85 7.91
N GLY A 248 -8.52 -24.36 6.67
CA GLY A 248 -8.97 -25.72 6.38
C GLY A 248 -8.16 -26.77 7.13
N PHE A 249 -6.84 -26.68 7.12
CA PHE A 249 -5.96 -27.59 7.82
C PHE A 249 -6.31 -27.69 9.32
N PHE A 250 -6.38 -26.58 10.05
CA PHE A 250 -6.67 -26.59 11.47
C PHE A 250 -8.07 -27.10 11.79
N ILE A 251 -9.08 -26.63 11.04
CA ILE A 251 -10.48 -27.06 11.25
C ILE A 251 -10.65 -28.55 10.93
N ASP A 252 -10.07 -29.03 9.84
CA ASP A 252 -10.21 -30.44 9.45
C ASP A 252 -9.45 -31.36 10.40
N LYS A 253 -8.28 -30.97 10.92
CA LYS A 253 -7.56 -31.73 11.97
C LYS A 253 -8.34 -31.74 13.27
N PHE A 254 -8.86 -30.60 13.74
CA PHE A 254 -9.72 -30.52 14.91
C PHE A 254 -10.93 -31.46 14.78
N ARG A 255 -11.64 -31.39 13.67
CA ARG A 255 -12.80 -32.25 13.39
C ARG A 255 -12.41 -33.74 13.33
N TRP A 256 -11.30 -34.05 12.66
CA TRP A 256 -10.81 -35.43 12.54
C TRP A 256 -10.49 -36.01 13.92
N ILE A 257 -9.84 -35.27 14.80
CA ILE A 257 -9.53 -35.70 16.18
C ILE A 257 -10.84 -35.99 16.93
N LEU A 258 -11.79 -35.06 16.95
CA LEU A 258 -13.05 -35.24 17.68
C LEU A 258 -13.89 -36.41 17.16
N LEU A 259 -13.96 -36.61 15.84
CA LEU A 259 -14.63 -37.76 15.25
C LEU A 259 -13.92 -39.08 15.60
N ARG A 260 -12.59 -39.11 15.68
CA ARG A 260 -11.82 -40.29 16.14
C ARG A 260 -12.01 -40.59 17.62
N LEU A 261 -12.30 -39.59 18.44
CA LEU A 261 -12.68 -39.75 19.83
C LEU A 261 -14.13 -40.22 20.01
N GLY A 262 -14.85 -40.48 18.91
CA GLY A 262 -16.21 -41.04 18.93
C GLY A 262 -17.35 -40.03 19.05
N LEU A 263 -17.06 -38.70 18.90
CA LEU A 263 -18.13 -37.71 18.94
C LEU A 263 -18.97 -37.74 17.64
N THR A 264 -20.26 -37.43 17.76
CA THR A 264 -21.15 -37.33 16.58
C THR A 264 -20.86 -36.09 15.73
N LYS A 265 -21.21 -36.14 14.44
CA LYS A 265 -21.02 -35.00 13.53
C LYS A 265 -21.72 -33.73 14.04
N GLU A 266 -22.91 -33.88 14.62
CA GLU A 266 -23.70 -32.78 15.19
C GLU A 266 -22.98 -32.10 16.35
N THR A 267 -22.39 -32.90 17.26
CA THR A 267 -21.59 -32.40 18.38
C THR A 267 -20.32 -31.71 17.89
N VAL A 268 -19.63 -32.32 16.91
CA VAL A 268 -18.43 -31.73 16.30
C VAL A 268 -18.75 -30.40 15.61
N ASN A 269 -19.87 -30.29 14.90
CA ASN A 269 -20.30 -29.03 14.30
C ASN A 269 -20.55 -27.93 15.35
N LYS A 270 -21.14 -28.28 16.50
CA LYS A 270 -21.33 -27.31 17.61
C LYS A 270 -20.01 -26.89 18.23
N LEU A 271 -19.09 -27.81 18.48
CA LEU A 271 -17.77 -27.53 19.06
C LEU A 271 -16.85 -26.77 18.09
N GLN A 272 -17.07 -26.89 16.79
CA GLN A 272 -16.32 -26.13 15.79
C GLN A 272 -16.52 -24.61 15.93
N ILE A 273 -17.71 -24.15 16.38
CA ILE A 273 -18.00 -22.71 16.48
C ILE A 273 -17.09 -22.03 17.52
N PRO A 274 -17.04 -22.46 18.80
CA PRO A 274 -16.13 -21.87 19.78
C PRO A 274 -14.66 -22.06 19.39
N PHE A 275 -14.28 -23.23 18.84
CA PHE A 275 -12.92 -23.43 18.31
C PHE A 275 -12.57 -22.39 17.21
N SER A 276 -13.50 -22.13 16.29
CA SER A 276 -13.32 -21.14 15.23
C SER A 276 -13.13 -19.72 15.80
N LEU A 277 -13.86 -19.37 16.88
CA LEU A 277 -13.71 -18.07 17.55
C LEU A 277 -12.32 -17.92 18.19
N VAL A 278 -11.86 -18.96 18.90
CA VAL A 278 -10.53 -18.97 19.51
C VAL A 278 -9.45 -18.86 18.41
N TYR A 279 -9.55 -19.67 17.34
CA TYR A 279 -8.60 -19.62 16.25
C TYR A 279 -8.59 -18.25 15.54
N ALA A 280 -9.77 -17.66 15.31
CA ALA A 280 -9.86 -16.30 14.76
C ALA A 280 -9.15 -15.26 15.66
N GLY A 281 -9.32 -15.39 16.99
CA GLY A 281 -8.65 -14.53 17.97
C GLY A 281 -7.13 -14.70 17.94
N LEU A 282 -6.63 -15.94 17.94
CA LEU A 282 -5.19 -16.23 17.85
C LEU A 282 -4.55 -15.75 16.55
N THR A 283 -5.35 -15.51 15.51
CA THR A 283 -4.92 -14.98 14.21
C THR A 283 -5.31 -13.52 13.98
N GLY A 284 -5.64 -12.78 15.06
CA GLY A 284 -5.96 -11.35 15.03
C GLY A 284 -7.22 -10.99 14.24
N PHE A 285 -8.18 -11.89 14.13
CA PHE A 285 -9.44 -11.71 13.40
C PHE A 285 -9.26 -11.25 11.94
N SER A 286 -8.20 -11.72 11.27
CA SER A 286 -7.95 -11.34 9.88
C SER A 286 -9.14 -11.69 8.98
N VAL A 287 -9.43 -10.81 7.99
CA VAL A 287 -10.61 -10.96 7.11
C VAL A 287 -10.61 -12.30 6.38
N SER A 288 -9.45 -12.77 5.91
CA SER A 288 -9.31 -14.04 5.19
C SER A 288 -9.62 -15.25 6.08
N VAL A 289 -9.22 -15.22 7.35
CA VAL A 289 -9.52 -16.28 8.34
C VAL A 289 -11.00 -16.28 8.65
N VAL A 290 -11.57 -15.13 9.04
CA VAL A 290 -13.01 -15.04 9.39
C VAL A 290 -13.88 -15.49 8.23
N ARG A 291 -13.60 -15.01 7.00
CA ARG A 291 -14.30 -15.48 5.79
C ARG A 291 -14.24 -17.00 5.64
N SER A 292 -13.04 -17.58 5.75
CA SER A 292 -12.83 -19.01 5.54
C SER A 292 -13.49 -19.86 6.62
N LEU A 293 -13.47 -19.41 7.89
CA LEU A 293 -14.18 -20.05 8.99
C LEU A 293 -15.70 -20.05 8.77
N VAL A 294 -16.26 -18.92 8.38
CA VAL A 294 -17.69 -18.80 8.05
C VAL A 294 -18.06 -19.73 6.91
N GLN A 295 -17.29 -19.73 5.81
CA GLN A 295 -17.53 -20.65 4.67
C GLN A 295 -17.46 -22.12 5.09
N LYS A 296 -16.50 -22.48 5.98
CA LYS A 296 -16.36 -23.85 6.45
C LYS A 296 -17.52 -24.26 7.34
N ILE A 297 -17.98 -23.39 8.24
CA ILE A 297 -19.15 -23.62 9.10
C ILE A 297 -20.40 -23.82 8.24
N LEU A 298 -20.67 -22.90 7.30
CA LEU A 298 -21.81 -22.97 6.40
C LEU A 298 -21.78 -24.21 5.49
N GLY A 299 -20.58 -24.56 4.98
CA GLY A 299 -20.37 -25.78 4.21
C GLY A 299 -20.69 -27.05 5.01
N ASN A 300 -20.28 -27.12 6.28
CA ASN A 300 -20.61 -28.22 7.19
C ASN A 300 -22.10 -28.29 7.55
N MET A 301 -22.83 -27.17 7.45
CA MET A 301 -24.31 -27.10 7.58
C MET A 301 -25.04 -27.46 6.28
N GLY A 302 -24.32 -27.74 5.19
CA GLY A 302 -24.88 -28.20 3.91
C GLY A 302 -25.04 -27.15 2.82
N LEU A 303 -24.62 -25.88 3.06
CA LEU A 303 -24.59 -24.88 2.01
C LEU A 303 -23.39 -25.14 1.08
N ARG A 304 -23.62 -25.04 -0.23
CA ARG A 304 -22.56 -25.36 -1.22
C ARG A 304 -22.40 -24.27 -2.26
N LYS A 305 -21.20 -24.23 -2.86
CA LYS A 305 -20.85 -23.37 -4.00
C LYS A 305 -21.27 -21.89 -3.78
N LEU A 306 -22.00 -21.33 -4.75
CA LEU A 306 -22.39 -19.91 -4.77
C LEU A 306 -23.29 -19.49 -3.60
N ASP A 307 -24.17 -20.38 -3.09
CA ASP A 307 -25.03 -20.04 -1.95
C ASP A 307 -24.20 -19.87 -0.66
N ASN A 308 -23.22 -20.75 -0.45
CA ASN A 308 -22.28 -20.62 0.67
C ASN A 308 -21.49 -19.30 0.58
N PHE A 309 -20.95 -19.00 -0.62
CA PHE A 309 -20.24 -17.75 -0.84
C PHE A 309 -21.13 -16.53 -0.58
N ALA A 310 -22.34 -16.50 -1.13
CA ALA A 310 -23.29 -15.41 -0.96
C ALA A 310 -23.66 -15.16 0.51
N VAL A 311 -23.99 -16.23 1.25
CA VAL A 311 -24.30 -16.12 2.69
C VAL A 311 -23.06 -15.67 3.48
N THR A 312 -21.87 -16.16 3.10
CA THR A 312 -20.61 -15.69 3.71
C THR A 312 -20.41 -14.17 3.54
N VAL A 313 -20.70 -13.63 2.35
CA VAL A 313 -20.64 -12.17 2.12
C VAL A 313 -21.56 -11.44 3.09
N PHE A 314 -22.82 -11.88 3.25
CA PHE A 314 -23.75 -11.24 4.20
C PHE A 314 -23.28 -11.34 5.66
N VAL A 315 -22.82 -12.51 6.08
CA VAL A 315 -22.30 -12.68 7.45
C VAL A 315 -21.10 -11.76 7.70
N CYS A 316 -20.18 -11.68 6.73
CA CYS A 316 -19.01 -10.81 6.85
C CYS A 316 -19.38 -9.31 6.80
N LEU A 317 -20.40 -8.90 6.04
CA LEU A 317 -20.91 -7.52 6.06
C LEU A 317 -21.47 -7.14 7.44
N LEU A 318 -22.01 -8.11 8.21
CA LEU A 318 -22.50 -7.91 9.55
C LEU A 318 -21.37 -7.92 10.60
N VAL A 319 -20.45 -8.87 10.49
CA VAL A 319 -19.39 -9.10 11.50
C VAL A 319 -18.17 -8.21 11.30
N LEU A 320 -17.79 -7.98 10.04
CA LEU A 320 -16.62 -7.18 9.64
C LEU A 320 -17.04 -6.10 8.63
N PRO A 321 -17.89 -5.14 8.99
CA PRO A 321 -18.58 -4.27 8.02
C PRO A 321 -17.67 -3.41 7.15
N ARG A 322 -16.38 -3.28 7.51
CA ARG A 322 -15.40 -2.48 6.75
C ARG A 322 -14.50 -3.31 5.82
N PHE A 323 -14.70 -4.64 5.74
CA PHE A 323 -13.78 -5.51 5.01
C PHE A 323 -13.65 -5.17 3.51
N LEU A 324 -14.74 -4.73 2.87
CA LEU A 324 -14.72 -4.32 1.45
C LEU A 324 -13.99 -3.00 1.19
N LEU A 325 -13.66 -2.23 2.24
CA LEU A 325 -12.86 -1.01 2.13
C LEU A 325 -11.35 -1.30 2.23
N THR A 326 -10.96 -2.55 2.48
CA THR A 326 -9.57 -2.97 2.61
C THR A 326 -9.11 -3.78 1.40
N ALA A 327 -7.86 -3.60 0.97
CA ALA A 327 -7.27 -4.39 -0.13
C ALA A 327 -7.35 -5.90 0.17
N GLY A 328 -6.97 -6.32 1.39
CA GLY A 328 -7.03 -7.72 1.80
C GLY A 328 -8.44 -8.31 1.77
N GLY A 329 -9.44 -7.52 2.16
CA GLY A 329 -10.85 -7.92 2.08
C GLY A 329 -11.31 -8.13 0.63
N VAL A 330 -11.09 -7.13 -0.23
CA VAL A 330 -11.46 -7.22 -1.65
C VAL A 330 -10.77 -8.40 -2.32
N LEU A 331 -9.45 -8.55 -2.13
CA LEU A 331 -8.67 -9.64 -2.72
C LEU A 331 -9.14 -11.01 -2.28
N THR A 332 -9.34 -11.23 -0.96
CA THR A 332 -9.75 -12.55 -0.46
C THR A 332 -11.14 -12.96 -0.93
N PHE A 333 -12.08 -11.98 -1.04
CA PHE A 333 -13.41 -12.26 -1.56
C PHE A 333 -13.43 -12.44 -3.08
N THR A 334 -12.65 -11.66 -3.83
CA THR A 334 -12.49 -11.85 -5.28
C THR A 334 -11.90 -13.23 -5.58
N TYR A 335 -10.85 -13.63 -4.87
CA TYR A 335 -10.24 -14.95 -5.02
C TYR A 335 -11.24 -16.08 -4.71
N ALA A 336 -11.97 -15.98 -3.60
CA ALA A 336 -12.99 -16.97 -3.23
C ALA A 336 -14.15 -17.02 -4.24
N PHE A 337 -14.55 -15.89 -4.82
CA PHE A 337 -15.55 -15.82 -5.89
C PHE A 337 -15.07 -16.54 -7.14
N LEU A 338 -13.86 -16.26 -7.61
CA LEU A 338 -13.28 -16.90 -8.79
C LEU A 338 -13.19 -18.42 -8.61
N LEU A 339 -12.71 -18.90 -7.46
CA LEU A 339 -12.67 -20.33 -7.12
C LEU A 339 -14.07 -20.98 -7.08
N THR A 340 -15.11 -20.19 -6.79
CA THR A 340 -16.49 -20.71 -6.71
C THR A 340 -17.16 -20.77 -8.09
N VAL A 341 -16.81 -19.82 -8.98
CA VAL A 341 -17.41 -19.69 -10.33
C VAL A 341 -16.69 -20.56 -11.35
N PHE A 342 -15.36 -20.65 -11.28
CA PHE A 342 -14.59 -21.43 -12.23
C PHE A 342 -14.75 -22.93 -11.96
N ASP A 343 -15.18 -23.66 -12.97
CA ASP A 343 -15.37 -25.12 -12.94
C ASP A 343 -14.62 -25.75 -14.14
N PHE A 344 -13.54 -26.46 -13.83
CA PHE A 344 -12.69 -27.12 -14.82
C PHE A 344 -12.65 -28.65 -14.61
N GLU A 345 -13.72 -29.23 -14.04
CA GLU A 345 -13.78 -30.67 -13.72
C GLU A 345 -13.64 -31.58 -14.95
N GLU A 346 -13.95 -31.05 -16.16
CA GLU A 346 -13.82 -31.79 -17.43
C GLU A 346 -12.35 -31.99 -17.88
N LEU A 347 -11.39 -31.30 -17.28
CA LEU A 347 -9.99 -31.37 -17.68
C LEU A 347 -9.19 -32.38 -16.86
N GLY A 348 -8.22 -33.05 -17.49
CA GLY A 348 -7.27 -33.90 -16.77
C GLY A 348 -6.45 -33.11 -15.74
N GLN A 349 -6.03 -33.75 -14.65
CA GLN A 349 -5.48 -33.11 -13.44
C GLN A 349 -4.43 -32.02 -13.70
N VAL A 350 -3.43 -32.27 -14.55
CA VAL A 350 -2.35 -31.29 -14.85
C VAL A 350 -2.87 -30.11 -15.65
N LYS A 351 -3.70 -30.36 -16.68
CA LYS A 351 -4.33 -29.31 -17.49
C LYS A 351 -5.29 -28.48 -16.64
N LYS A 352 -6.06 -29.13 -15.77
CA LYS A 352 -6.95 -28.46 -14.81
C LYS A 352 -6.16 -27.50 -13.94
N ALA A 353 -5.11 -27.94 -13.27
CA ALA A 353 -4.28 -27.11 -12.39
C ALA A 353 -3.70 -25.90 -13.13
N ALA A 354 -3.17 -26.09 -14.34
CA ALA A 354 -2.60 -25.02 -15.14
C ALA A 354 -3.66 -23.98 -15.59
N VAL A 355 -4.80 -24.44 -16.12
CA VAL A 355 -5.87 -23.55 -16.59
C VAL A 355 -6.54 -22.82 -15.43
N GLU A 356 -6.74 -23.51 -14.30
CA GLU A 356 -7.29 -22.94 -13.07
C GLU A 356 -6.37 -21.84 -12.52
N SER A 357 -5.08 -22.11 -12.37
CA SER A 357 -4.09 -21.14 -11.90
C SER A 357 -4.03 -19.91 -12.83
N LEU A 358 -3.99 -20.11 -14.14
CA LEU A 358 -3.97 -19.01 -15.10
C LEU A 358 -5.27 -18.19 -15.05
N SER A 359 -6.42 -18.85 -15.01
CA SER A 359 -7.73 -18.18 -14.97
C SER A 359 -7.91 -17.35 -13.69
N ILE A 360 -7.47 -17.87 -12.56
CA ILE A 360 -7.52 -17.16 -11.28
C ILE A 360 -6.56 -15.94 -11.35
N SER A 361 -5.33 -16.14 -11.83
CA SER A 361 -4.35 -15.06 -11.96
C SER A 361 -4.84 -13.94 -12.88
N LEU A 362 -5.44 -14.26 -14.01
CA LEU A 362 -6.04 -13.28 -14.90
C LEU A 362 -7.29 -12.63 -14.30
N GLY A 363 -8.12 -13.40 -13.60
CA GLY A 363 -9.34 -12.89 -12.97
C GLY A 363 -9.08 -11.92 -11.84
N ILE A 364 -7.99 -12.12 -11.07
CA ILE A 364 -7.62 -11.23 -9.95
C ILE A 364 -6.78 -10.03 -10.41
N LEU A 365 -6.18 -10.10 -11.61
CA LEU A 365 -5.24 -9.09 -12.12
C LEU A 365 -5.78 -7.65 -12.09
N PRO A 366 -7.03 -7.33 -12.51
CA PRO A 366 -7.55 -5.96 -12.41
C PRO A 366 -7.60 -5.41 -10.98
N VAL A 367 -7.88 -6.29 -10.01
CA VAL A 367 -7.88 -5.92 -8.58
C VAL A 367 -6.46 -5.67 -8.09
N LEU A 368 -5.49 -6.53 -8.47
CA LEU A 368 -4.07 -6.32 -8.15
C LEU A 368 -3.56 -5.00 -8.73
N MET A 369 -3.91 -4.65 -9.96
CA MET A 369 -3.54 -3.36 -10.57
C MET A 369 -4.11 -2.17 -9.81
N THR A 370 -5.26 -2.31 -9.19
CA THR A 370 -5.89 -1.21 -8.43
C THR A 370 -5.12 -0.89 -7.15
N TYR A 371 -4.53 -1.90 -6.50
CA TYR A 371 -3.86 -1.74 -5.20
C TYR A 371 -2.32 -1.76 -5.28
N PHE A 372 -1.75 -2.56 -6.20
CA PHE A 372 -0.30 -2.78 -6.28
C PHE A 372 0.33 -2.30 -7.59
N PHE A 373 -0.49 -1.95 -8.60
CA PHE A 373 -0.06 -1.39 -9.90
C PHE A 373 0.81 -2.33 -10.75
N ALA A 374 1.14 -3.50 -10.23
CA ALA A 374 2.10 -4.43 -10.80
C ALA A 374 1.60 -5.87 -10.74
N PHE A 375 2.18 -6.72 -11.57
CA PHE A 375 1.99 -8.17 -11.57
C PHE A 375 3.32 -8.88 -11.81
N GLN A 376 3.65 -9.85 -10.96
CA GLN A 376 4.84 -10.69 -11.13
C GLN A 376 4.45 -12.00 -11.81
N PRO A 377 4.77 -12.21 -13.11
CA PRO A 377 4.38 -13.44 -13.81
C PRO A 377 4.99 -14.71 -13.21
N LEU A 378 6.21 -14.60 -12.68
CA LEU A 378 6.89 -15.72 -12.01
C LEU A 378 6.13 -16.20 -10.77
N SER A 379 5.29 -15.34 -10.17
CA SER A 379 4.47 -15.69 -9.01
C SER A 379 3.55 -16.88 -9.27
N ILE A 380 3.10 -17.09 -10.51
CA ILE A 380 2.22 -18.24 -10.86
C ILE A 380 2.95 -19.55 -10.59
N LEU A 381 4.19 -19.67 -11.06
CA LEU A 381 5.03 -20.86 -10.85
C LEU A 381 5.46 -20.99 -9.39
N LEU A 382 5.95 -19.89 -8.82
CA LEU A 382 6.42 -19.87 -7.43
C LEU A 382 5.30 -20.19 -6.45
N THR A 383 4.10 -19.64 -6.65
CA THR A 383 2.94 -19.96 -5.81
C THR A 383 2.63 -21.46 -5.85
N PHE A 384 2.67 -22.09 -7.03
CA PHE A 384 2.42 -23.52 -7.15
C PHE A 384 3.43 -24.34 -6.34
N VAL A 385 4.72 -24.04 -6.45
CA VAL A 385 5.80 -24.77 -5.73
C VAL A 385 5.74 -24.46 -4.23
N PHE A 386 5.72 -23.18 -3.86
CA PHE A 386 5.79 -22.77 -2.47
C PHE A 386 4.51 -23.05 -1.69
N SER A 387 3.31 -23.01 -2.32
CA SER A 387 2.09 -23.44 -1.64
C SER A 387 2.19 -24.88 -1.15
N PHE A 388 2.73 -25.77 -1.98
CA PHE A 388 2.96 -27.17 -1.55
C PHE A 388 3.88 -27.25 -0.34
N ILE A 389 5.00 -26.51 -0.37
CA ILE A 389 5.97 -26.50 0.74
C ILE A 389 5.31 -25.91 2.01
N PHE A 390 4.61 -24.78 1.87
CA PHE A 390 3.98 -24.08 2.99
C PHE A 390 2.86 -24.91 3.63
N ASP A 391 1.97 -25.49 2.83
CA ASP A 391 0.78 -26.15 3.33
C ASP A 391 1.05 -27.62 3.77
N VAL A 392 1.96 -28.33 3.10
CA VAL A 392 2.21 -29.76 3.36
C VAL A 392 3.38 -29.98 4.32
N LEU A 393 4.41 -29.13 4.27
CA LEU A 393 5.60 -29.29 5.09
C LEU A 393 5.65 -28.29 6.26
N LEU A 394 5.61 -26.99 5.94
CA LEU A 394 5.84 -25.94 6.95
C LEU A 394 4.71 -25.86 7.97
N LEU A 395 3.47 -25.76 7.53
CA LEU A 395 2.33 -25.58 8.44
C LEU A 395 2.16 -26.76 9.41
N PRO A 396 2.15 -28.04 8.95
CA PRO A 396 2.13 -29.18 9.87
C PRO A 396 3.38 -29.28 10.71
N GLY A 397 4.57 -29.10 10.12
CA GLY A 397 5.85 -29.20 10.82
C GLY A 397 5.99 -28.17 11.93
N LEU A 398 5.74 -26.90 11.63
CA LEU A 398 5.76 -25.81 12.62
C LEU A 398 4.72 -26.02 13.73
N SER A 399 3.51 -26.51 13.38
CA SER A 399 2.48 -26.83 14.37
C SER A 399 2.96 -27.90 15.35
N VAL A 400 3.60 -28.97 14.85
CA VAL A 400 4.16 -30.04 15.69
C VAL A 400 5.33 -29.53 16.54
N ILE A 401 6.26 -28.77 15.95
CA ILE A 401 7.40 -28.18 16.64
C ILE A 401 6.91 -27.25 17.76
N PHE A 402 5.92 -26.39 17.49
CA PHE A 402 5.34 -25.50 18.48
C PHE A 402 4.70 -26.26 19.65
N LEU A 403 3.90 -27.31 19.37
CA LEU A 403 3.23 -28.10 20.39
C LEU A 403 4.20 -28.93 21.25
N LEU A 404 5.30 -29.42 20.65
CA LEU A 404 6.30 -30.24 21.34
C LEU A 404 7.40 -29.42 22.02
N SER A 405 7.49 -28.12 21.72
CA SER A 405 8.57 -27.25 22.21
C SER A 405 8.71 -27.15 23.74
N PRO A 406 7.64 -27.29 24.56
CA PRO A 406 7.80 -27.34 26.02
C PRO A 406 8.59 -28.59 26.51
N ILE A 407 8.66 -29.65 25.67
CA ILE A 407 9.28 -30.93 26.03
C ILE A 407 10.62 -31.07 25.30
N VAL A 408 10.65 -30.72 24.00
CA VAL A 408 11.84 -30.95 23.15
C VAL A 408 12.15 -29.67 22.35
N LYS A 409 13.38 -29.15 22.50
CA LYS A 409 13.87 -28.03 21.70
C LYS A 409 14.36 -28.53 20.34
N MET A 410 13.72 -28.09 19.25
CA MET A 410 14.04 -28.52 17.87
C MET A 410 14.75 -27.42 17.06
N ASN A 411 15.63 -26.64 17.71
CA ASN A 411 16.30 -25.48 17.07
C ASN A 411 17.18 -25.89 15.86
N TRP A 412 17.60 -27.15 15.77
CA TRP A 412 18.34 -27.67 14.62
C TRP A 412 17.56 -27.60 13.30
N VAL A 413 16.21 -27.58 13.35
CA VAL A 413 15.34 -27.42 12.17
C VAL A 413 15.53 -26.04 11.54
N ASN A 414 16.05 -25.04 12.27
CA ASN A 414 16.26 -23.69 11.74
C ASN A 414 17.12 -23.65 10.46
N GLY A 415 18.07 -24.58 10.32
CA GLY A 415 18.88 -24.70 9.11
C GLY A 415 18.06 -24.88 7.82
N PHE A 416 16.89 -25.51 7.91
CA PHE A 416 15.98 -25.63 6.78
C PHE A 416 15.39 -24.26 6.38
N PHE A 417 15.03 -23.41 7.34
CA PHE A 417 14.49 -22.07 7.05
C PHE A 417 15.55 -21.14 6.47
N VAL A 418 16.79 -21.21 7.00
CA VAL A 418 17.94 -20.50 6.39
C VAL A 418 18.14 -20.93 4.93
N PHE A 419 18.07 -22.23 4.65
CA PHE A 419 18.17 -22.75 3.29
C PHE A 419 17.03 -22.24 2.39
N MET A 420 15.79 -22.18 2.91
CA MET A 420 14.63 -21.63 2.19
C MET A 420 14.83 -20.16 1.85
N GLU A 421 15.31 -19.35 2.80
CA GLU A 421 15.57 -17.92 2.55
C GLU A 421 16.66 -17.73 1.50
N ASN A 422 17.73 -18.54 1.55
CA ASN A 422 18.78 -18.51 0.52
C ASN A 422 18.23 -18.85 -0.88
N ILE A 423 17.25 -19.76 -0.99
CA ILE A 423 16.57 -20.02 -2.27
C ILE A 423 15.78 -18.80 -2.71
N ILE A 424 15.06 -18.12 -1.83
CA ILE A 424 14.29 -16.92 -2.15
C ILE A 424 15.22 -15.80 -2.62
N VAL A 425 16.33 -15.56 -1.92
CA VAL A 425 17.35 -14.59 -2.33
C VAL A 425 17.89 -14.95 -3.71
N TRP A 426 18.30 -16.21 -3.92
CA TRP A 426 18.79 -16.66 -5.22
C TRP A 426 17.78 -16.46 -6.36
N VAL A 427 16.49 -16.75 -6.13
CA VAL A 427 15.44 -16.53 -7.13
C VAL A 427 15.25 -15.04 -7.40
N ALA A 428 15.32 -14.19 -6.37
CA ALA A 428 15.22 -12.73 -6.51
C ALA A 428 16.40 -12.17 -7.33
N ASP A 429 17.62 -12.70 -7.10
CA ASP A 429 18.85 -12.32 -7.80
C ASP A 429 18.87 -12.71 -9.30
N LEU A 430 17.96 -13.59 -9.74
CA LEU A 430 17.76 -13.87 -11.17
C LEU A 430 17.23 -12.65 -11.94
N GLY A 431 16.81 -11.60 -11.26
CA GLY A 431 16.46 -10.31 -11.86
C GLY A 431 15.13 -10.27 -12.59
N PHE A 432 14.21 -11.20 -12.33
CA PHE A 432 12.85 -11.15 -12.89
C PHE A 432 12.07 -9.97 -12.28
N ARG A 433 11.84 -8.96 -13.11
CA ARG A 433 11.09 -7.78 -12.68
C ARG A 433 9.58 -7.98 -12.85
N PRO A 434 8.74 -7.44 -11.94
CA PRO A 434 7.30 -7.41 -12.13
C PRO A 434 6.90 -6.56 -13.34
N TRP A 435 5.81 -6.91 -14.00
CA TRP A 435 5.18 -6.08 -15.01
C TRP A 435 4.45 -4.93 -14.34
N ILE A 436 4.90 -3.72 -14.56
CA ILE A 436 4.22 -2.52 -14.09
C ILE A 436 3.11 -2.19 -15.08
N LEU A 437 1.88 -2.24 -14.61
CA LEU A 437 0.68 -2.12 -15.45
C LEU A 437 -0.06 -0.79 -15.23
N GLY A 438 0.26 -0.07 -14.15
CA GLY A 438 -0.41 1.16 -13.77
C GLY A 438 -1.75 0.93 -13.05
N LYS A 439 -2.36 2.02 -12.60
CA LYS A 439 -3.67 2.01 -11.94
C LYS A 439 -4.78 2.26 -12.96
N PRO A 440 -5.72 1.32 -13.15
CA PRO A 440 -6.85 1.56 -14.03
C PRO A 440 -7.80 2.62 -13.42
N SER A 441 -8.38 3.47 -14.26
CA SER A 441 -9.51 4.30 -13.82
C SER A 441 -10.71 3.42 -13.49
N GLY A 442 -11.67 3.93 -12.70
CA GLY A 442 -12.84 3.15 -12.30
C GLY A 442 -13.63 2.58 -13.50
N LEU A 443 -13.74 3.34 -14.60
CA LEU A 443 -14.39 2.86 -15.82
C LEU A 443 -13.57 1.75 -16.50
N VAL A 444 -12.25 1.91 -16.62
CA VAL A 444 -11.36 0.89 -17.19
C VAL A 444 -11.38 -0.38 -16.35
N LEU A 445 -11.36 -0.25 -15.02
CA LEU A 445 -11.49 -1.39 -14.11
C LEU A 445 -12.80 -2.18 -14.35
N LEU A 446 -13.93 -1.47 -14.47
CA LEU A 446 -15.22 -2.09 -14.78
C LEU A 446 -15.18 -2.81 -16.12
N LEU A 447 -14.64 -2.17 -17.17
CA LEU A 447 -14.52 -2.77 -18.49
C LEU A 447 -13.59 -3.99 -18.50
N LEU A 448 -12.49 -3.96 -17.75
CA LEU A 448 -11.58 -5.10 -17.57
C LEU A 448 -12.33 -6.29 -16.93
N LEU A 449 -13.05 -6.05 -15.83
CA LEU A 449 -13.82 -7.09 -15.13
C LEU A 449 -14.91 -7.70 -16.02
N VAL A 450 -15.67 -6.85 -16.71
CA VAL A 450 -16.73 -7.31 -17.63
C VAL A 450 -16.14 -8.10 -18.81
N SER A 451 -15.04 -7.61 -19.41
CA SER A 451 -14.39 -8.27 -20.53
C SER A 451 -13.81 -9.64 -20.14
N LEU A 452 -13.22 -9.76 -18.94
CA LEU A 452 -12.73 -11.04 -18.41
C LEU A 452 -13.86 -12.03 -18.16
N PHE A 453 -14.99 -11.56 -17.61
CA PHE A 453 -16.16 -12.41 -17.39
C PHE A 453 -16.74 -12.90 -18.71
N LEU A 454 -16.88 -12.02 -19.71
CA LEU A 454 -17.34 -12.39 -21.05
C LEU A 454 -16.34 -13.32 -21.77
N LEU A 455 -15.04 -13.13 -21.54
CA LEU A 455 -14.01 -14.02 -22.09
C LEU A 455 -14.16 -15.45 -21.55
N TYR A 456 -14.46 -15.59 -20.26
CA TYR A 456 -14.76 -16.88 -19.65
C TYR A 456 -16.03 -17.52 -20.26
N ASP A 457 -17.12 -16.75 -20.37
CA ASP A 457 -18.39 -17.23 -20.95
C ASP A 457 -18.25 -17.65 -22.43
N PHE A 458 -17.52 -16.88 -23.22
CA PHE A 458 -17.40 -17.07 -24.65
C PHE A 458 -16.09 -17.77 -25.08
N HIS A 459 -15.35 -18.39 -24.16
CA HIS A 459 -14.07 -19.03 -24.47
C HIS A 459 -14.11 -20.07 -25.59
N ARG A 460 -15.25 -20.77 -25.75
CA ARG A 460 -15.49 -21.79 -26.83
C ARG A 460 -15.78 -21.14 -28.19
N LYS A 461 -16.11 -19.85 -28.27
CA LYS A 461 -16.44 -19.11 -29.50
C LYS A 461 -15.23 -18.31 -29.99
N LYS A 462 -14.40 -18.90 -30.83
CA LYS A 462 -13.10 -18.36 -31.29
C LYS A 462 -13.14 -16.88 -31.69
N ARG A 463 -14.17 -16.42 -32.42
CA ARG A 463 -14.27 -15.00 -32.85
C ARG A 463 -14.46 -14.06 -31.65
N TRP A 464 -15.33 -14.42 -30.71
CA TRP A 464 -15.55 -13.64 -29.49
C TRP A 464 -14.34 -13.67 -28.56
N PHE A 465 -13.71 -14.84 -28.42
CA PHE A 465 -12.48 -14.99 -27.64
C PHE A 465 -11.36 -14.05 -28.15
N LEU A 466 -11.10 -14.04 -29.47
CA LEU A 466 -10.10 -13.16 -30.06
C LEU A 466 -10.47 -11.69 -29.92
N GLY A 467 -11.73 -11.31 -30.16
CA GLY A 467 -12.19 -9.93 -30.02
C GLY A 467 -12.07 -9.41 -28.58
N LEU A 468 -12.50 -10.20 -27.59
CA LEU A 468 -12.40 -9.84 -26.18
C LEU A 468 -10.96 -9.82 -25.69
N SER A 469 -10.10 -10.72 -26.16
CA SER A 469 -8.66 -10.69 -25.86
C SER A 469 -8.00 -9.41 -26.39
N LEU A 470 -8.39 -8.96 -27.59
CA LEU A 470 -7.91 -7.69 -28.13
C LEU A 470 -8.38 -6.49 -27.31
N VAL A 471 -9.66 -6.48 -26.90
CA VAL A 471 -10.19 -5.44 -26.00
C VAL A 471 -9.44 -5.41 -24.69
N LEU A 472 -9.19 -6.56 -24.08
CA LEU A 472 -8.40 -6.66 -22.85
C LEU A 472 -6.98 -6.12 -23.04
N ALA A 473 -6.29 -6.53 -24.12
CA ALA A 473 -4.95 -6.03 -24.44
C ALA A 473 -4.95 -4.50 -24.59
N LEU A 474 -5.95 -3.93 -25.27
CA LEU A 474 -6.09 -2.48 -25.42
C LEU A 474 -6.34 -1.78 -24.08
N LEU A 475 -7.20 -2.32 -23.22
CA LEU A 475 -7.46 -1.76 -21.89
C LEU A 475 -6.20 -1.80 -21.00
N PHE A 476 -5.43 -2.88 -21.03
CA PHE A 476 -4.13 -2.95 -20.33
C PHE A 476 -3.14 -1.94 -20.89
N PHE A 477 -3.05 -1.86 -22.24
CA PHE A 477 -2.15 -0.90 -22.90
C PHE A 477 -2.48 0.55 -22.53
N THR A 478 -3.75 0.96 -22.58
CA THR A 478 -4.16 2.33 -22.22
C THR A 478 -3.98 2.63 -20.74
N THR A 479 -4.01 1.63 -19.87
CA THR A 479 -3.70 1.81 -18.45
C THR A 479 -2.21 2.06 -18.23
N LYS A 480 -1.35 1.29 -18.89
CA LYS A 480 0.12 1.43 -18.81
C LYS A 480 0.60 2.72 -19.48
N HIS A 481 -0.04 3.13 -20.58
CA HIS A 481 0.34 4.27 -21.39
C HIS A 481 -0.79 5.33 -21.42
N PRO A 482 -0.95 6.13 -20.36
CA PRO A 482 -1.92 7.22 -20.36
C PRO A 482 -1.60 8.21 -21.48
N LEU A 483 -2.62 8.60 -22.25
CA LEU A 483 -2.50 9.54 -23.37
C LEU A 483 -2.59 10.98 -22.88
N GLU A 484 -1.69 11.39 -22.01
CA GLU A 484 -1.63 12.75 -21.45
C GLU A 484 -0.18 13.14 -21.16
N ASN A 485 0.13 14.41 -21.24
CA ASN A 485 1.37 14.98 -20.76
C ASN A 485 1.26 15.27 -19.26
N GLU A 486 2.38 15.19 -18.55
CA GLU A 486 2.41 15.29 -17.10
C GLU A 486 3.72 15.90 -16.60
N VAL A 487 3.62 16.87 -15.69
CA VAL A 487 4.72 17.35 -14.83
C VAL A 487 4.23 17.27 -13.40
N THR A 488 4.90 16.50 -12.55
CA THR A 488 4.45 16.30 -11.16
C THR A 488 5.61 16.51 -10.20
N VAL A 489 5.41 17.45 -9.26
CA VAL A 489 6.25 17.57 -8.07
C VAL A 489 5.73 16.55 -7.06
N VAL A 490 6.49 15.50 -6.83
CA VAL A 490 6.14 14.42 -5.93
C VAL A 490 6.44 14.86 -4.49
N ASP A 491 5.51 14.65 -3.58
CA ASP A 491 5.75 14.88 -2.16
C ASP A 491 6.57 13.73 -1.57
N ILE A 492 7.85 13.95 -1.45
CA ILE A 492 8.80 13.02 -0.84
C ILE A 492 9.14 13.41 0.62
N GLY A 493 8.42 14.37 1.20
CA GLY A 493 8.80 15.05 2.43
C GLY A 493 9.83 16.14 2.15
N GLN A 494 10.91 16.19 2.93
CA GLN A 494 11.99 17.12 2.65
C GLN A 494 12.81 16.63 1.47
N GLY A 495 13.11 17.53 0.50
CA GLY A 495 13.87 17.25 -0.70
C GLY A 495 13.06 17.41 -1.99
N ASP A 496 13.68 17.14 -3.13
CA ASP A 496 13.07 17.26 -4.46
C ASP A 496 12.86 15.91 -5.15
N SER A 497 11.76 15.81 -5.87
CA SER A 497 11.55 14.81 -6.91
C SER A 497 10.48 15.29 -7.88
N ILE A 498 10.87 15.55 -9.14
CA ILE A 498 9.95 16.06 -10.16
C ILE A 498 9.91 15.10 -11.32
N PHE A 499 8.75 14.55 -11.58
CA PHE A 499 8.51 13.59 -12.65
C PHE A 499 7.86 14.27 -13.84
N LEU A 500 8.43 14.09 -15.03
CA LEU A 500 7.89 14.54 -16.30
C LEU A 500 7.65 13.34 -17.22
N ARG A 501 6.51 13.34 -17.91
CA ARG A 501 6.16 12.31 -18.89
C ARG A 501 5.35 12.91 -20.03
N ASP A 502 5.76 12.63 -21.28
CA ASP A 502 5.01 13.00 -22.47
C ASP A 502 4.02 11.90 -22.93
N MET A 503 3.11 12.27 -23.84
CA MET A 503 2.13 11.34 -24.43
C MET A 503 2.76 10.17 -25.20
N ARG A 504 4.05 10.27 -25.61
CA ARG A 504 4.79 9.20 -26.26
C ARG A 504 5.45 8.26 -25.28
N GLY A 505 5.33 8.54 -23.97
CA GLY A 505 5.87 7.76 -22.88
C GLY A 505 7.35 8.05 -22.59
N ARG A 506 7.94 9.13 -23.12
CA ARG A 506 9.27 9.59 -22.70
C ARG A 506 9.18 10.13 -21.28
N THR A 507 10.21 9.86 -20.49
CA THR A 507 10.23 10.19 -19.08
C THR A 507 11.52 10.90 -18.69
N VAL A 508 11.37 11.98 -17.92
CA VAL A 508 12.46 12.64 -17.21
C VAL A 508 12.11 12.67 -15.73
N LEU A 509 13.08 12.33 -14.89
CA LEU A 509 12.96 12.47 -13.44
C LEU A 509 14.09 13.38 -12.98
N ILE A 510 13.74 14.43 -12.24
CA ILE A 510 14.67 15.37 -11.63
C ILE A 510 14.67 15.07 -10.14
N ASP A 511 15.79 14.60 -9.63
CA ASP A 511 16.02 14.16 -8.25
C ASP A 511 15.09 13.02 -7.77
N VAL A 512 15.46 12.38 -6.70
CA VAL A 512 14.79 11.17 -6.17
C VAL A 512 14.48 11.28 -4.68
N GLY A 513 14.92 12.35 -4.03
CA GLY A 513 14.82 12.51 -2.59
C GLY A 513 15.82 11.67 -1.80
N GLY A 514 15.58 11.59 -0.52
CA GLY A 514 16.37 10.81 0.42
C GLY A 514 16.20 11.29 1.84
N ARG A 515 16.90 10.65 2.75
CA ARG A 515 16.92 11.04 4.17
C ARG A 515 18.30 11.47 4.61
N VAL A 516 18.34 12.56 5.33
CA VAL A 516 19.53 12.97 6.04
C VAL A 516 19.44 12.47 7.49
N ASP A 517 20.25 11.48 7.85
CA ASP A 517 20.32 10.95 9.23
C ASP A 517 21.53 11.57 9.94
N PHE A 518 21.28 12.43 10.93
CA PHE A 518 22.33 13.22 11.57
C PHE A 518 22.80 12.70 12.92
N ALA A 519 22.12 11.69 13.49
CA ALA A 519 22.41 11.24 14.84
C ALA A 519 23.08 9.87 14.82
N ALA A 520 24.23 9.77 15.50
CA ALA A 520 24.75 8.48 15.91
C ALA A 520 23.73 7.80 16.83
N LYS A 521 23.25 6.62 16.44
CA LYS A 521 22.30 5.81 17.20
C LYS A 521 23.03 4.63 17.81
N GLU A 522 22.62 4.24 19.01
CA GLU A 522 23.00 2.95 19.57
C GLU A 522 22.29 1.82 18.81
N ALA A 523 22.86 0.61 18.79
CA ALA A 523 22.31 -0.51 18.03
C ALA A 523 20.83 -0.83 18.35
N TRP A 524 20.40 -0.65 19.61
CA TRP A 524 19.01 -0.87 20.01
C TRP A 524 18.04 0.23 19.51
N GLN A 525 18.56 1.38 19.09
CA GLN A 525 17.79 2.51 18.56
C GLN A 525 17.63 2.44 17.04
N GLU A 526 18.39 1.58 16.37
CA GLU A 526 18.33 1.45 14.93
C GLU A 526 16.97 0.92 14.50
N ARG A 527 16.32 1.66 13.60
CA ARG A 527 15.01 1.30 13.05
C ARG A 527 15.19 0.69 11.67
N SER A 528 14.59 -0.46 11.44
CA SER A 528 14.32 -0.89 10.07
C SER A 528 13.34 0.10 9.44
N SER A 529 13.74 0.77 8.38
CA SER A 529 12.86 1.71 7.67
C SER A 529 13.09 1.59 6.17
N GLN A 530 12.00 1.49 5.42
CA GLN A 530 12.05 1.60 3.98
C GLN A 530 12.53 3.00 3.58
N ALA A 531 13.27 3.07 2.47
CA ALA A 531 13.68 4.34 1.87
C ALA A 531 12.45 5.23 1.58
N ASN A 532 12.66 6.54 1.58
CA ASN A 532 11.56 7.47 1.36
C ASN A 532 10.92 7.29 -0.01
N ALA A 533 11.74 7.08 -1.05
CA ALA A 533 11.29 6.81 -2.41
C ALA A 533 10.43 5.54 -2.51
N GLU A 534 10.65 4.51 -1.67
CA GLU A 534 9.84 3.28 -1.66
C GLU A 534 8.40 3.52 -1.20
N ARG A 535 8.18 4.54 -0.37
CA ARG A 535 6.85 4.91 0.16
C ARG A 535 6.13 5.97 -0.67
N THR A 536 6.88 6.76 -1.43
CA THR A 536 6.39 7.95 -2.12
C THR A 536 6.55 7.86 -3.63
N LEU A 537 7.77 8.02 -4.14
CA LEU A 537 8.09 8.13 -5.56
C LEU A 537 7.80 6.83 -6.33
N ILE A 538 8.30 5.68 -5.88
CA ILE A 538 8.17 4.40 -6.60
C ILE A 538 6.70 3.98 -6.75
N PRO A 539 5.84 4.01 -5.70
CA PRO A 539 4.41 3.75 -5.86
C PRO A 539 3.73 4.72 -6.82
N TYR A 540 4.12 6.00 -6.80
CA TYR A 540 3.62 6.98 -7.75
C TYR A 540 3.96 6.61 -9.18
N LEU A 541 5.24 6.36 -9.49
CA LEU A 541 5.70 5.94 -10.83
C LEU A 541 4.99 4.66 -11.29
N HIS A 542 4.91 3.65 -10.43
CA HIS A 542 4.23 2.39 -10.74
C HIS A 542 2.73 2.61 -11.00
N SER A 543 2.06 3.49 -10.25
CA SER A 543 0.66 3.83 -10.48
C SER A 543 0.42 4.48 -11.85
N ARG A 544 1.44 5.15 -12.39
CA ARG A 544 1.44 5.76 -13.71
C ARG A 544 1.91 4.79 -14.82
N GLY A 545 2.17 3.51 -14.50
CA GLY A 545 2.63 2.49 -15.44
C GLY A 545 4.10 2.63 -15.84
N VAL A 546 4.89 3.38 -15.08
CA VAL A 546 6.29 3.67 -15.34
C VAL A 546 7.17 2.60 -14.72
N ASP A 547 7.87 1.85 -15.54
CA ASP A 547 8.88 0.85 -15.17
C ASP A 547 10.29 1.27 -15.59
N ARG A 548 10.39 2.37 -16.36
CA ARG A 548 11.65 2.92 -16.86
C ARG A 548 11.62 4.45 -16.88
N ILE A 549 12.71 5.05 -16.44
CA ILE A 549 13.04 6.47 -16.60
C ILE A 549 14.11 6.60 -17.68
N ASP A 550 13.83 7.36 -18.74
CA ASP A 550 14.78 7.52 -19.84
C ASP A 550 15.95 8.43 -19.44
N SER A 551 15.66 9.52 -18.73
CA SER A 551 16.64 10.48 -18.22
C SER A 551 16.40 10.77 -16.75
N LEU A 552 17.38 10.45 -15.90
CA LEU A 552 17.41 10.84 -14.50
C LEU A 552 18.42 11.98 -14.34
N VAL A 553 17.96 13.14 -13.91
CA VAL A 553 18.82 14.29 -13.61
C VAL A 553 18.99 14.34 -12.09
N LEU A 554 20.24 14.32 -11.63
CA LEU A 554 20.61 14.53 -10.22
C LEU A 554 21.22 15.90 -10.15
N THR A 555 20.49 16.85 -9.55
CA THR A 555 20.83 18.27 -9.64
C THR A 555 22.15 18.61 -8.93
N HIS A 556 22.34 18.07 -7.74
CA HIS A 556 23.55 18.18 -6.90
C HIS A 556 23.65 16.96 -5.96
N THR A 557 24.54 16.94 -4.98
CA THR A 557 24.86 15.71 -4.23
C THR A 557 24.24 15.59 -2.85
N ASP A 558 23.39 16.52 -2.43
CA ASP A 558 22.78 16.49 -1.11
C ASP A 558 21.84 15.31 -0.94
N ALA A 559 21.80 14.76 0.26
CA ALA A 559 21.11 13.51 0.55
C ALA A 559 19.58 13.58 0.29
N ASP A 560 18.96 14.74 0.46
CA ASP A 560 17.53 14.95 0.20
C ASP A 560 17.20 15.11 -1.32
N HIS A 561 18.21 15.04 -2.19
CA HIS A 561 18.07 14.99 -3.66
C HIS A 561 18.49 13.65 -4.24
N VAL A 562 19.58 13.03 -3.74
CA VAL A 562 20.15 11.82 -4.33
C VAL A 562 20.19 10.61 -3.39
N GLY A 563 19.77 10.75 -2.14
CA GLY A 563 19.94 9.72 -1.12
C GLY A 563 19.29 8.38 -1.45
N ASP A 564 18.14 8.40 -2.10
CA ASP A 564 17.37 7.20 -2.44
C ASP A 564 17.65 6.65 -3.87
N VAL A 565 18.69 7.17 -4.56
CA VAL A 565 18.95 6.80 -5.97
C VAL A 565 19.22 5.29 -6.16
N LEU A 566 19.87 4.63 -5.21
CA LEU A 566 20.10 3.19 -5.26
C LEU A 566 18.79 2.40 -5.17
N GLU A 567 17.88 2.81 -4.30
CA GLU A 567 16.60 2.13 -4.14
C GLU A 567 15.68 2.33 -5.35
N VAL A 568 15.71 3.53 -5.95
CA VAL A 568 15.01 3.79 -7.21
C VAL A 568 15.58 2.92 -8.33
N ALA A 569 16.91 2.84 -8.47
CA ALA A 569 17.57 2.02 -9.51
C ALA A 569 17.30 0.51 -9.37
N LYS A 570 17.08 0.00 -8.16
CA LYS A 570 16.67 -1.39 -7.94
C LYS A 570 15.27 -1.68 -8.49
N ARG A 571 14.34 -0.71 -8.39
CA ARG A 571 12.90 -0.90 -8.67
C ARG A 571 12.47 -0.37 -10.03
N VAL A 572 13.14 0.66 -10.55
CA VAL A 572 12.86 1.33 -11.81
C VAL A 572 14.11 1.28 -12.70
N GLN A 573 13.94 0.96 -13.98
CA GLN A 573 15.05 1.00 -14.93
C GLN A 573 15.43 2.44 -15.21
N ILE A 574 16.73 2.74 -15.21
CA ILE A 574 17.26 4.06 -15.56
C ILE A 574 18.01 3.95 -16.88
N GLY A 575 17.65 4.78 -17.86
CA GLY A 575 18.29 4.81 -19.17
C GLY A 575 19.64 5.52 -19.14
N ARG A 576 19.66 6.73 -18.55
CA ARG A 576 20.86 7.57 -18.42
C ARG A 576 20.73 8.48 -17.22
N ILE A 577 21.84 8.73 -16.54
CA ILE A 577 21.94 9.67 -15.42
C ILE A 577 22.68 10.91 -15.89
N TYR A 578 22.17 12.09 -15.56
CA TYR A 578 22.76 13.40 -15.83
C TYR A 578 23.20 14.02 -14.51
N VAL A 579 24.43 14.51 -14.44
CA VAL A 579 25.04 15.08 -13.22
C VAL A 579 25.82 16.33 -13.56
N SER A 580 25.97 17.24 -12.60
CA SER A 580 26.88 18.39 -12.74
C SER A 580 28.35 17.95 -12.73
N PRO A 581 29.27 18.74 -13.33
CA PRO A 581 30.70 18.47 -13.22
C PRO A 581 31.20 18.36 -11.78
N GLY A 582 30.74 19.23 -10.90
CA GLY A 582 31.14 19.26 -9.48
C GLY A 582 30.64 18.04 -8.71
N SER A 583 29.52 17.46 -9.06
CA SER A 583 29.01 16.24 -8.41
C SER A 583 30.01 15.08 -8.48
N LEU A 584 30.85 15.03 -9.50
CA LEU A 584 31.90 13.99 -9.63
C LEU A 584 33.12 14.22 -8.74
N THR A 585 33.20 15.36 -8.06
CA THR A 585 34.25 15.63 -7.07
C THR A 585 33.95 14.99 -5.71
N VAL A 586 32.68 14.55 -5.49
CA VAL A 586 32.23 13.94 -4.24
C VAL A 586 32.39 12.42 -4.30
N PRO A 587 33.38 11.83 -3.54
CA PRO A 587 33.74 10.41 -3.67
C PRO A 587 32.60 9.44 -3.40
N ASP A 588 31.78 9.70 -2.37
CA ASP A 588 30.66 8.82 -1.97
C ASP A 588 29.56 8.79 -3.03
N PHE A 589 29.29 9.93 -3.66
CA PHE A 589 28.34 10.01 -4.76
C PHE A 589 28.84 9.21 -5.97
N VAL A 590 30.13 9.36 -6.34
CA VAL A 590 30.75 8.59 -7.42
C VAL A 590 30.71 7.08 -7.11
N ALA A 591 30.97 6.66 -5.87
CA ALA A 591 30.86 5.27 -5.47
C ALA A 591 29.41 4.74 -5.62
N THR A 592 28.43 5.58 -5.33
CA THR A 592 27.00 5.26 -5.53
C THR A 592 26.65 5.10 -7.01
N LEU A 593 27.08 6.01 -7.87
CA LEU A 593 26.88 5.91 -9.33
C LEU A 593 27.49 4.65 -9.91
N LYS A 594 28.67 4.24 -9.47
CA LYS A 594 29.32 2.99 -9.91
C LYS A 594 28.51 1.75 -9.53
N LYS A 595 27.81 1.73 -8.38
CA LYS A 595 26.95 0.62 -8.00
C LYS A 595 25.71 0.50 -8.89
N ILE A 596 25.18 1.63 -9.39
CA ILE A 596 24.00 1.63 -10.27
C ILE A 596 24.34 1.07 -11.65
N ASN A 597 25.57 1.26 -12.12
CA ASN A 597 26.08 0.74 -13.42
C ASN A 597 25.21 1.15 -14.63
N VAL A 598 24.83 2.43 -14.68
CA VAL A 598 24.06 3.06 -15.76
C VAL A 598 24.93 4.14 -16.42
N PRO A 599 24.80 4.41 -17.74
CA PRO A 599 25.55 5.49 -18.39
C PRO A 599 25.32 6.83 -17.69
N VAL A 600 26.41 7.49 -17.34
CA VAL A 600 26.41 8.82 -16.71
C VAL A 600 26.86 9.85 -17.74
N HIS A 601 26.12 10.94 -17.85
CA HIS A 601 26.44 12.10 -18.68
C HIS A 601 26.69 13.31 -17.79
N VAL A 602 27.87 13.90 -17.94
CA VAL A 602 28.19 15.16 -17.27
C VAL A 602 27.65 16.29 -18.11
N VAL A 603 26.72 17.06 -17.53
CA VAL A 603 26.03 18.11 -18.29
C VAL A 603 26.94 19.30 -18.59
N ALA A 604 26.67 19.95 -19.71
CA ALA A 604 27.21 21.25 -20.09
C ALA A 604 26.05 22.21 -20.42
N VAL A 605 26.27 23.50 -20.24
CA VAL A 605 25.31 24.54 -20.65
C VAL A 605 24.98 24.37 -22.12
N GLY A 606 23.67 24.38 -22.45
CA GLY A 606 23.15 24.14 -23.79
C GLY A 606 22.81 22.67 -24.09
N ASP A 607 23.13 21.72 -23.22
CA ASP A 607 22.65 20.33 -23.35
C ASP A 607 21.12 20.26 -23.33
N ARG A 608 20.55 19.36 -24.13
CA ARG A 608 19.11 19.27 -24.34
C ARG A 608 18.57 17.87 -24.05
N LEU A 609 17.60 17.79 -23.18
CA LEU A 609 16.85 16.56 -22.84
C LEU A 609 15.50 16.60 -23.58
N PRO A 610 15.27 15.76 -24.61
CA PRO A 610 14.05 15.82 -25.41
C PRO A 610 12.83 15.31 -24.64
N ILE A 611 11.79 16.11 -24.57
CA ILE A 611 10.48 15.78 -23.97
C ILE A 611 9.37 16.69 -24.52
N PHE A 612 8.11 16.26 -24.57
CA PHE A 612 6.91 17.02 -25.00
C PHE A 612 7.00 17.60 -26.43
N ASP A 613 7.65 16.89 -27.36
CA ASP A 613 8.01 17.42 -28.69
C ASP A 613 8.83 18.74 -28.63
N SER A 614 9.45 19.00 -27.49
CA SER A 614 10.35 20.07 -27.11
C SER A 614 11.58 19.49 -26.41
N TYR A 615 12.18 20.26 -25.54
CA TYR A 615 13.31 19.81 -24.70
C TYR A 615 13.38 20.62 -23.40
N LEU A 616 14.09 20.06 -22.43
CA LEU A 616 14.65 20.79 -21.31
C LEU A 616 16.11 21.12 -21.66
N GLU A 617 16.48 22.37 -21.57
CA GLU A 617 17.83 22.87 -21.82
C GLU A 617 18.55 23.13 -20.50
N VAL A 618 19.79 22.70 -20.39
CA VAL A 618 20.65 22.98 -19.24
C VAL A 618 21.15 24.41 -19.34
N LEU A 619 20.80 25.24 -18.38
CA LEU A 619 21.24 26.64 -18.32
C LEU A 619 22.41 26.86 -17.36
N TYR A 620 22.61 25.96 -16.37
CA TYR A 620 23.58 26.07 -15.29
C TYR A 620 23.92 24.65 -14.76
N PRO A 621 25.13 24.36 -14.21
CA PRO A 621 26.23 25.29 -13.92
C PRO A 621 27.12 25.57 -15.15
N ASP A 622 27.76 26.73 -15.14
CA ASP A 622 28.83 27.08 -16.08
C ASP A 622 30.18 26.96 -15.37
N GLY A 623 30.76 25.75 -15.41
CA GLY A 623 32.06 25.46 -14.81
C GLY A 623 32.11 24.22 -13.95
N THR A 624 33.22 24.02 -13.25
CA THR A 624 33.45 22.93 -12.30
C THR A 624 33.11 23.38 -10.89
N GLY A 625 31.95 22.98 -10.39
CA GLY A 625 31.54 23.25 -9.01
C GLY A 625 32.10 22.25 -8.01
N ASP A 626 31.47 22.19 -6.82
CA ASP A 626 31.83 21.32 -5.71
C ASP A 626 30.79 20.22 -5.44
N GLY A 627 29.70 20.22 -6.21
CA GLY A 627 28.56 19.30 -6.06
C GLY A 627 27.52 19.73 -5.02
N GLY A 628 27.68 20.92 -4.40
CA GLY A 628 26.71 21.47 -3.43
C GLY A 628 25.58 22.26 -4.11
N ASN A 629 24.79 23.00 -3.30
CA ASN A 629 23.59 23.73 -3.73
C ASN A 629 23.82 24.64 -4.94
N ASN A 630 24.88 25.45 -4.90
CA ASN A 630 25.22 26.38 -5.99
C ASN A 630 25.83 25.70 -7.24
N ASP A 631 25.91 24.38 -7.25
CA ASP A 631 26.27 23.57 -8.42
C ASP A 631 25.05 22.81 -8.99
N SER A 632 23.86 23.16 -8.52
CA SER A 632 22.59 22.55 -8.98
C SER A 632 22.38 22.74 -10.47
N ILE A 633 22.01 21.65 -11.15
CA ILE A 633 21.62 21.70 -12.59
C ILE A 633 20.33 22.48 -12.71
N VAL A 634 20.34 23.54 -13.47
CA VAL A 634 19.16 24.33 -13.82
C VAL A 634 18.65 23.90 -15.19
N LEU A 635 17.37 23.52 -15.23
CA LEU A 635 16.70 23.09 -16.46
C LEU A 635 15.60 24.08 -16.84
N TYR A 636 15.61 24.49 -18.10
CA TYR A 636 14.57 25.36 -18.66
C TYR A 636 13.93 24.70 -19.87
N GLY A 637 12.61 24.83 -20.00
CA GLY A 637 11.92 24.32 -21.18
C GLY A 637 10.53 24.92 -21.37
N ARG A 638 10.17 25.12 -22.68
CA ARG A 638 8.81 25.46 -23.06
C ARG A 638 8.01 24.19 -23.31
N LEU A 639 7.17 23.85 -22.35
CA LEU A 639 6.38 22.61 -22.32
C LEU A 639 4.89 22.96 -22.47
N LEU A 640 4.25 22.54 -23.57
CA LEU A 640 2.86 22.89 -23.90
C LEU A 640 2.58 24.39 -23.73
N GLU A 641 3.34 25.23 -24.42
CA GLU A 641 3.22 26.69 -24.43
C GLU A 641 3.51 27.38 -23.07
N THR A 642 3.99 26.66 -22.05
CA THR A 642 4.32 27.18 -20.72
C THR A 642 5.82 27.01 -20.47
N ASN A 643 6.47 28.07 -20.00
CA ASN A 643 7.90 28.08 -19.69
C ASN A 643 8.12 27.63 -18.24
N PHE A 644 8.79 26.50 -18.10
CA PHE A 644 9.18 25.94 -16.79
C PHE A 644 10.66 26.20 -16.54
N LEU A 645 10.99 26.57 -15.29
CA LEU A 645 12.36 26.65 -14.78
C LEU A 645 12.48 25.79 -13.51
N PHE A 646 13.37 24.80 -13.57
CA PHE A 646 13.69 23.91 -12.43
C PHE A 646 15.11 24.24 -11.97
N THR A 647 15.25 24.76 -10.76
CA THR A 647 16.49 25.33 -10.24
C THR A 647 17.25 24.43 -9.26
N GLY A 648 16.70 23.23 -8.94
CA GLY A 648 17.24 22.44 -7.83
C GLY A 648 17.32 23.28 -6.55
N ASP A 649 18.47 23.28 -5.91
CA ASP A 649 18.72 24.06 -4.69
C ASP A 649 19.62 25.29 -4.93
N LEU A 650 19.61 25.80 -6.16
CA LEU A 650 20.36 26.99 -6.51
C LEU A 650 19.99 28.16 -5.58
N GLU A 651 20.98 28.84 -5.08
CA GLU A 651 20.87 30.03 -4.24
C GLU A 651 21.54 31.23 -4.93
N GLN A 652 22.76 31.55 -4.55
CA GLN A 652 23.49 32.70 -5.10
C GLN A 652 23.65 32.63 -6.63
N GLY A 653 23.77 31.43 -7.21
CA GLY A 653 23.84 31.22 -8.66
C GLY A 653 22.61 31.71 -9.45
N GLU A 654 21.49 32.03 -8.77
CA GLU A 654 20.35 32.70 -9.42
C GLU A 654 20.73 34.06 -10.03
N LEU A 655 21.66 34.77 -9.40
CA LEU A 655 22.16 36.06 -9.88
C LEU A 655 23.08 35.88 -11.11
N ASP A 656 23.94 34.85 -11.09
CA ASP A 656 24.79 34.50 -12.24
C ASP A 656 23.91 34.07 -13.44
N LEU A 657 22.81 33.38 -13.18
CA LEU A 657 21.87 32.93 -14.20
C LEU A 657 21.22 34.11 -14.95
N ILE A 658 20.77 35.15 -14.23
CA ILE A 658 20.14 36.32 -14.87
C ILE A 658 21.16 37.21 -15.61
N GLU A 659 22.42 37.21 -15.18
CA GLU A 659 23.49 37.88 -15.95
C GLU A 659 23.76 37.14 -17.26
N ALA A 660 23.81 35.83 -17.24
CA ALA A 660 24.04 34.98 -18.42
C ALA A 660 22.86 35.01 -19.43
N TYR A 661 21.64 35.12 -18.90
CA TYR A 661 20.39 35.11 -19.71
C TYR A 661 19.54 36.35 -19.52
N PRO A 662 19.87 37.49 -20.18
CA PRO A 662 19.15 38.75 -20.02
C PRO A 662 17.67 38.73 -20.40
N ASN A 663 17.23 37.67 -21.10
CA ASN A 663 15.81 37.46 -21.45
C ASN A 663 15.44 35.99 -21.15
N LEU A 664 14.95 35.75 -19.93
CA LEU A 664 14.56 34.42 -19.47
C LEU A 664 13.09 34.46 -18.96
N PRO A 665 12.11 34.42 -19.88
CA PRO A 665 10.70 34.41 -19.45
C PRO A 665 10.34 33.09 -18.82
N VAL A 666 9.75 33.10 -17.62
CA VAL A 666 9.31 31.93 -16.86
C VAL A 666 7.86 32.07 -16.49
N ASP A 667 7.04 31.07 -16.75
CA ASP A 667 5.67 31.01 -16.25
C ASP A 667 5.59 30.25 -14.92
N VAL A 668 6.35 29.14 -14.80
CA VAL A 668 6.37 28.27 -13.63
C VAL A 668 7.81 28.08 -13.14
N LEU A 669 8.06 28.54 -11.94
CA LEU A 669 9.35 28.40 -11.25
C LEU A 669 9.28 27.27 -10.21
N LYS A 670 10.20 26.29 -10.22
CA LYS A 670 10.53 25.51 -9.00
C LYS A 670 11.45 26.38 -8.14
N ALA A 671 10.96 26.78 -6.98
CA ALA A 671 11.72 27.62 -6.05
C ALA A 671 13.01 26.94 -5.60
N GLY A 672 14.13 27.65 -5.65
CA GLY A 672 15.43 27.14 -5.23
C GLY A 672 15.45 26.78 -3.74
N HIS A 673 16.20 25.75 -3.40
CA HIS A 673 16.48 25.28 -2.04
C HIS A 673 15.23 25.26 -1.13
N HIS A 674 14.14 24.65 -1.65
CA HIS A 674 12.87 24.48 -0.94
C HIS A 674 12.24 25.77 -0.40
N GLY A 675 12.58 26.93 -0.96
CA GLY A 675 12.17 28.23 -0.49
C GLY A 675 13.01 28.74 0.70
N SER A 676 14.32 28.45 0.69
CA SER A 676 15.27 29.00 1.67
C SER A 676 15.36 30.53 1.58
N LYS A 677 15.93 31.16 2.61
CA LYS A 677 16.21 32.61 2.60
C LYS A 677 17.25 33.02 1.55
N GLY A 678 18.14 32.06 1.23
CA GLY A 678 19.27 32.24 0.30
C GLY A 678 18.87 32.07 -1.17
N SER A 679 17.59 31.80 -1.47
CA SER A 679 17.09 31.64 -2.82
C SER A 679 15.93 32.58 -3.14
N SER A 680 15.47 32.57 -4.38
CA SER A 680 14.36 33.40 -4.88
C SER A 680 14.60 34.86 -4.61
N TYR A 681 15.77 35.36 -5.01
CA TYR A 681 16.15 36.76 -4.84
C TYR A 681 15.17 37.71 -5.53
N PRO A 682 14.89 38.89 -4.95
CA PRO A 682 14.02 39.90 -5.57
C PRO A 682 14.37 40.20 -7.01
N GLU A 683 15.65 40.40 -7.29
CA GLU A 683 16.19 40.74 -8.61
C GLU A 683 15.96 39.60 -9.58
N PHE A 684 16.14 38.36 -9.16
CA PHE A 684 15.88 37.17 -9.96
C PHE A 684 14.39 37.05 -10.29
N LEU A 685 13.49 37.17 -9.32
CA LEU A 685 12.05 37.08 -9.52
C LEU A 685 11.53 38.20 -10.44
N ASP A 686 12.03 39.43 -10.30
CA ASP A 686 11.67 40.56 -11.15
C ASP A 686 12.13 40.35 -12.59
N HIS A 687 13.27 39.68 -12.79
CA HIS A 687 13.84 39.39 -14.10
C HIS A 687 13.05 38.32 -14.86
N ILE A 688 12.75 37.19 -14.19
CA ILE A 688 12.08 36.04 -14.84
C ILE A 688 10.59 36.21 -15.02
N GLY A 689 9.93 37.04 -14.18
CA GLY A 689 8.50 37.35 -14.26
C GLY A 689 7.58 36.14 -14.04
N ALA A 690 7.96 35.21 -13.16
CA ALA A 690 7.21 33.99 -12.88
C ALA A 690 5.79 34.29 -12.38
N LYS A 691 4.82 33.46 -12.81
CA LYS A 691 3.42 33.55 -12.37
C LYS A 691 3.09 32.55 -11.28
N ILE A 692 3.78 31.40 -11.29
CA ILE A 692 3.58 30.29 -10.38
C ILE A 692 4.94 29.88 -9.79
N ALA A 693 4.98 29.67 -8.47
CA ALA A 693 6.11 29.10 -7.77
C ALA A 693 5.72 27.74 -7.18
N LEU A 694 6.53 26.73 -7.43
CA LEU A 694 6.42 25.38 -6.85
C LEU A 694 7.44 25.22 -5.75
N VAL A 695 6.98 24.97 -4.53
CA VAL A 695 7.84 24.75 -3.38
C VAL A 695 7.73 23.29 -2.94
N SER A 696 8.81 22.55 -3.04
CA SER A 696 8.92 21.19 -2.52
C SER A 696 9.52 21.25 -1.12
N ALA A 697 8.74 20.91 -0.10
CA ALA A 697 9.15 20.94 1.29
C ALA A 697 8.38 19.91 2.12
N GLY A 698 8.97 19.42 3.20
CA GLY A 698 8.33 18.48 4.10
C GLY A 698 7.39 19.17 5.10
N GLU A 699 6.28 18.50 5.42
CA GLU A 699 5.38 18.95 6.48
C GLU A 699 6.13 18.95 7.83
N ASN A 700 6.12 20.08 8.54
CA ASN A 700 6.84 20.27 9.81
C ASN A 700 8.34 19.97 9.72
N ASN A 701 8.98 20.31 8.58
CA ASN A 701 10.40 20.09 8.40
C ASN A 701 11.26 20.93 9.39
N ARG A 702 12.40 20.36 9.79
CA ARG A 702 13.29 20.98 10.78
C ARG A 702 13.96 22.27 10.30
N TYR A 703 14.08 22.44 9.00
CA TYR A 703 14.70 23.61 8.38
C TYR A 703 13.75 24.80 8.33
N LYS A 704 12.46 24.56 8.61
CA LYS A 704 11.38 25.56 8.53
C LYS A 704 11.20 26.13 7.11
N HIS A 705 11.53 25.34 6.08
CA HIS A 705 11.27 25.70 4.68
C HIS A 705 9.78 25.47 4.34
N PRO A 706 9.20 26.33 3.46
CA PRO A 706 9.75 27.61 2.99
C PRO A 706 9.78 28.65 4.10
N HIS A 707 10.79 29.50 4.08
CA HIS A 707 10.87 30.64 5.00
C HIS A 707 9.85 31.72 4.65
N GLN A 708 9.32 32.40 5.67
CA GLN A 708 8.33 33.46 5.50
C GLN A 708 8.83 34.59 4.58
N GLU A 709 10.11 34.95 4.70
CA GLU A 709 10.74 35.95 3.85
C GLU A 709 10.65 35.63 2.36
N THR A 710 10.80 34.36 1.99
CA THR A 710 10.69 33.90 0.60
C THR A 710 9.24 33.91 0.14
N LEU A 711 8.30 33.53 1.02
CA LEU A 711 6.87 33.63 0.73
C LEU A 711 6.45 35.07 0.54
N ASP A 712 6.93 36.02 1.34
CA ASP A 712 6.65 37.44 1.22
C ASP A 712 7.22 38.03 -0.10
N ARG A 713 8.37 37.52 -0.59
CA ARG A 713 8.91 37.87 -1.92
C ARG A 713 7.98 37.45 -3.05
N PHE A 714 7.37 36.25 -2.97
CA PHE A 714 6.40 35.79 -3.94
C PHE A 714 5.10 36.57 -3.87
N ASP A 715 4.55 36.79 -2.67
CA ASP A 715 3.30 37.51 -2.45
C ASP A 715 3.38 38.95 -2.97
N SER A 716 4.47 39.66 -2.68
CA SER A 716 4.71 41.03 -3.15
C SER A 716 4.72 41.18 -4.68
N ARG A 717 4.91 40.08 -5.41
CA ARG A 717 4.94 40.00 -6.88
C ARG A 717 3.70 39.33 -7.48
N ASN A 718 2.70 39.02 -6.64
CA ASN A 718 1.50 38.28 -7.04
C ASN A 718 1.80 36.93 -7.69
N ILE A 719 2.87 36.23 -7.27
CA ILE A 719 3.24 34.90 -7.72
C ILE A 719 2.40 33.90 -6.93
N GLN A 720 1.62 33.06 -7.62
CA GLN A 720 0.82 32.02 -6.99
C GLN A 720 1.72 30.87 -6.51
N VAL A 721 1.69 30.57 -5.21
CA VAL A 721 2.55 29.53 -4.61
C VAL A 721 1.77 28.24 -4.41
N TYR A 722 2.32 27.13 -4.92
CA TYR A 722 1.90 25.76 -4.60
C TYR A 722 2.97 25.09 -3.76
N ARG A 723 2.58 24.44 -2.66
CA ARG A 723 3.51 23.90 -1.66
C ARG A 723 3.21 22.44 -1.34
N THR A 724 4.21 21.56 -1.45
CA THR A 724 4.00 20.14 -1.13
C THR A 724 3.73 19.89 0.35
N ASP A 725 4.30 20.68 1.28
CA ASP A 725 4.06 20.56 2.72
C ASP A 725 2.58 20.80 3.11
N GLN A 726 1.85 21.59 2.33
CA GLN A 726 0.42 21.88 2.55
C GLN A 726 -0.49 21.02 1.67
N GLN A 727 -0.25 21.02 0.36
CA GLN A 727 -1.16 20.47 -0.64
C GLN A 727 -0.80 19.03 -1.07
N GLY A 728 0.31 18.48 -0.55
CA GLY A 728 0.86 17.21 -1.06
C GLY A 728 1.41 17.38 -2.47
N ALA A 729 1.46 16.30 -3.23
CA ALA A 729 1.97 16.36 -4.60
C ALA A 729 1.17 17.32 -5.48
N ILE A 730 1.88 18.01 -6.37
CA ILE A 730 1.32 19.02 -7.29
C ILE A 730 1.54 18.49 -8.71
N ARG A 731 0.48 18.43 -9.51
CA ARG A 731 0.52 17.85 -10.85
C ARG A 731 -0.06 18.78 -11.90
N PHE A 732 0.72 19.06 -12.91
CA PHE A 732 0.29 19.63 -14.16
C PHE A 732 -0.01 18.50 -15.13
N ARG A 733 -1.19 18.44 -15.71
CA ARG A 733 -1.52 17.48 -16.75
C ARG A 733 -2.35 18.10 -17.85
N GLY A 734 -2.22 17.60 -19.07
CA GLY A 734 -2.98 18.09 -20.19
C GLY A 734 -2.49 17.59 -21.54
N TRP A 735 -3.19 18.02 -22.58
CA TRP A 735 -2.84 17.71 -23.98
C TRP A 735 -2.25 18.93 -24.70
N LYS A 736 -2.90 20.08 -24.56
CA LYS A 736 -2.48 21.35 -25.16
C LYS A 736 -2.29 22.41 -24.10
N GLU A 737 -3.11 22.38 -23.06
CA GLU A 737 -3.09 23.30 -21.93
C GLU A 737 -2.95 22.50 -20.66
N TRP A 738 -2.33 23.09 -19.65
CA TRP A 738 -2.16 22.49 -18.35
C TRP A 738 -3.36 22.71 -17.45
N THR A 739 -3.80 21.64 -16.79
CA THR A 739 -4.64 21.68 -15.60
C THR A 739 -3.78 21.37 -14.40
N ILE A 740 -3.86 22.19 -13.35
CA ILE A 740 -3.11 21.99 -12.10
C ILE A 740 -4.03 21.26 -11.14
N GLU A 741 -3.50 20.20 -10.55
CA GLU A 741 -4.17 19.39 -9.54
C GLU A 741 -3.26 19.25 -8.33
N THR A 742 -3.85 19.25 -7.14
CA THR A 742 -3.17 18.98 -5.88
C THR A 742 -3.85 17.81 -5.16
N VAL A 743 -3.12 17.12 -4.28
CA VAL A 743 -3.68 15.97 -3.54
C VAL A 743 -4.59 16.44 -2.41
N ARG A 744 -4.29 17.62 -1.84
CA ARG A 744 -5.08 18.29 -0.80
C ARG A 744 -5.46 19.68 -1.29
N GLU A 745 -6.63 20.15 -0.86
CA GLU A 745 -7.13 21.51 -1.17
C GLU A 745 -6.33 22.57 -0.41
#